data_882ba35d3324b690abb4369a2ac68710
#
_entry.id   882ba35d3324b690abb4369a2ac68710
#
_cell.length_a   1.000
_cell.length_b   1.000
_cell.length_c   1.000
_cell.angle_alpha   90.00
_cell.angle_beta   90.00
_cell.angle_gamma   90.00
#
_symmetry.space_group_name_H-M   'P 1'
#
loop_
_entity.id
_entity.type
_entity.pdbx_description
1 polymer ?
#
loop_
_entity_poly.entity_id
_entity_poly.type
_entity_poly.pdbx_seq_one_letter_code
_entity_poly.pdbx_strand_id
1 'polypeptide(L)'
;MPPNSPDFVTEYWTDAFQRWVLTLDALRQRGNTYFERRSAIAPHVLAFDAELVLDGRTFERPVNYVLAYIPPAEGVSLDPAKRPFVIVDPRAGHGPGIGGMKQDSEIGVARAAGHPCYFVGFLPEPMPAQTIEDVCRAEARFLEEVARRHPEAEGKPAIIGNCQAGWQMMITAALHPELCGPIVLAGSPLSYWAGVRGKNPLRYLGGVLGGTWLTALAGDVGKGKFDGANLVANFEALNPANTFWEKPYGVYSKIDTETGRFLDFETWWGSPVLLNAEEMQWIADNLFVGNKLATGRLHTADGTPIDLRNIKSPIIVFSSWGDNITPPQQALGWILDLYADEDEIVENGQTIVYTTHQTIGHLGIFVSGKVAIREHAEFAGCMDMIDLVPPGLYEAVITEVAADTENASLIDGRYLFRLEPRTLDAIRALGGNSAEDERRFETAARVSEINLGLYRAVAQPAVRAMVSEEAASSSRDLHPNRLRFAAFSDRNPLMEPIKKMAESVRKDRARVSRDNPLLAAETITSSWISAWLESCRLVRDTMTEAAFVTAYGSPMLQAAVGLGANAAGTRPDIERELAREATATRCRTGLEGRFEEGGLPEAVVRALVYIRATTGSVDERGFGALQAIRALRPASERLHLPKLKTLIREQYLLVRLDEERALRALPSLLQATDEDRRAAFDIVRRIAGGKGASSEAEARRLNRVQTLFLGAAPLAEAVA
;
A
#
# COMPACT_ATOMS: atom_id res chain seq x y z
N MET A 1 -62.33 6.15 19.00
CA MET A 1 -61.54 4.92 19.04
C MET A 1 -60.60 4.96 17.85
N PRO A 2 -59.29 4.87 17.99
CA PRO A 2 -58.43 4.74 16.82
C PRO A 2 -58.73 3.42 16.14
N PRO A 3 -58.77 3.37 14.79
CA PRO A 3 -58.99 2.14 14.07
C PRO A 3 -57.85 1.18 14.41
N ASN A 4 -58.18 -0.11 14.50
CA ASN A 4 -57.31 -1.27 14.69
C ASN A 4 -55.85 -0.97 14.32
N SER A 5 -55.03 -0.64 15.32
CA SER A 5 -53.60 -0.68 15.13
C SER A 5 -53.27 -2.12 14.76
N PRO A 6 -52.63 -2.40 13.64
CA PRO A 6 -52.14 -3.74 13.38
C PRO A 6 -51.35 -4.12 14.63
N ASP A 7 -51.57 -5.33 15.11
CA ASP A 7 -50.88 -5.83 16.26
C ASP A 7 -49.35 -5.71 15.97
N PHE A 8 -48.72 -4.65 16.51
CA PHE A 8 -47.33 -4.33 16.27
C PHE A 8 -46.40 -5.52 16.57
N VAL A 9 -46.88 -6.42 17.39
CA VAL A 9 -46.20 -7.67 17.74
C VAL A 9 -46.23 -8.62 16.53
N THR A 10 -47.39 -8.83 15.94
CA THR A 10 -47.55 -9.70 14.74
C THR A 10 -46.81 -9.12 13.55
N GLU A 11 -46.87 -7.81 13.33
CA GLU A 11 -46.10 -7.13 12.27
C GLU A 11 -44.59 -7.35 12.41
N TYR A 12 -44.04 -7.14 13.63
CA TYR A 12 -42.65 -7.34 13.91
C TYR A 12 -42.22 -8.79 13.70
N TRP A 13 -42.93 -9.76 14.28
CA TRP A 13 -42.52 -11.14 14.16
C TRP A 13 -42.66 -11.71 12.75
N THR A 14 -43.63 -11.24 11.97
CA THR A 14 -43.75 -11.59 10.56
C THR A 14 -42.55 -11.08 9.77
N ASP A 15 -42.18 -9.82 9.93
CA ASP A 15 -40.99 -9.23 9.31
C ASP A 15 -39.68 -9.93 9.79
N ALA A 16 -39.53 -10.14 11.08
CA ALA A 16 -38.35 -10.78 11.67
C ALA A 16 -38.16 -12.21 11.13
N PHE A 17 -39.23 -12.98 11.04
CA PHE A 17 -39.20 -14.32 10.45
C PHE A 17 -38.82 -14.26 8.94
N GLN A 18 -39.41 -13.35 8.19
CA GLN A 18 -39.08 -13.17 6.78
C GLN A 18 -37.62 -12.73 6.57
N ARG A 19 -37.12 -11.79 7.39
CA ARG A 19 -35.74 -11.39 7.37
C ARG A 19 -34.78 -12.57 7.68
N TRP A 20 -35.16 -13.41 8.67
CA TRP A 20 -34.41 -14.60 9.02
C TRP A 20 -34.33 -15.62 7.87
N VAL A 21 -35.47 -15.91 7.21
CA VAL A 21 -35.50 -16.81 6.04
C VAL A 21 -34.64 -16.28 4.91
N LEU A 22 -34.74 -14.99 4.58
CA LEU A 22 -33.93 -14.37 3.52
C LEU A 22 -32.43 -14.34 3.87
N THR A 23 -32.08 -14.15 5.16
CA THR A 23 -30.70 -14.21 5.62
C THR A 23 -30.13 -15.61 5.47
N LEU A 24 -30.86 -16.64 5.84
CA LEU A 24 -30.43 -18.03 5.63
C LEU A 24 -30.25 -18.34 4.14
N ASP A 25 -31.12 -17.82 3.28
CA ASP A 25 -30.96 -17.98 1.83
C ASP A 25 -29.73 -17.21 1.29
N ALA A 26 -29.42 -16.01 1.80
CA ALA A 26 -28.20 -15.29 1.46
C ALA A 26 -26.94 -16.08 1.89
N LEU A 27 -26.96 -16.68 3.09
CA LEU A 27 -25.88 -17.56 3.56
C LEU A 27 -25.77 -18.81 2.68
N ARG A 28 -26.89 -19.39 2.22
CA ARG A 28 -26.91 -20.53 1.27
C ARG A 28 -26.26 -20.15 -0.06
N GLN A 29 -26.61 -19.00 -0.63
CA GLN A 29 -26.02 -18.50 -1.86
C GLN A 29 -24.51 -18.31 -1.69
N ARG A 30 -24.06 -17.69 -0.58
CA ARG A 30 -22.65 -17.56 -0.23
C ARG A 30 -21.93 -18.93 -0.20
N GLY A 31 -22.55 -19.93 0.45
CA GLY A 31 -21.99 -21.28 0.50
C GLY A 31 -21.86 -21.94 -0.88
N ASN A 32 -22.85 -21.74 -1.76
CA ASN A 32 -22.78 -22.21 -3.14
C ASN A 32 -21.64 -21.56 -3.91
N THR A 33 -21.53 -20.21 -3.85
CA THR A 33 -20.44 -19.46 -4.48
C THR A 33 -19.07 -19.95 -4.01
N TYR A 34 -18.92 -20.24 -2.71
CA TYR A 34 -17.67 -20.82 -2.18
C TYR A 34 -17.28 -22.12 -2.90
N PHE A 35 -18.22 -23.07 -3.07
CA PHE A 35 -17.94 -24.33 -3.73
C PHE A 35 -17.70 -24.20 -5.23
N GLU A 36 -18.40 -23.30 -5.90
CA GLU A 36 -18.17 -22.98 -7.31
C GLU A 36 -16.74 -22.44 -7.51
N ARG A 37 -16.36 -21.48 -6.70
CA ARG A 37 -15.01 -20.89 -6.79
C ARG A 37 -13.90 -21.86 -6.42
N ARG A 38 -14.12 -22.72 -5.44
CA ARG A 38 -13.15 -23.77 -5.06
C ARG A 38 -12.84 -24.72 -6.21
N SER A 39 -13.78 -24.90 -7.13
CA SER A 39 -13.60 -25.74 -8.33
C SER A 39 -13.01 -24.99 -9.53
N ALA A 40 -12.91 -23.66 -9.47
CA ALA A 40 -12.37 -22.85 -10.53
C ALA A 40 -10.82 -22.92 -10.57
N ILE A 41 -10.23 -22.92 -11.77
CA ILE A 41 -8.79 -23.00 -11.98
C ILE A 41 -8.08 -21.72 -11.52
N ALA A 42 -8.66 -20.56 -11.82
CA ALA A 42 -8.09 -19.25 -11.51
C ALA A 42 -9.18 -18.30 -10.99
N PRO A 43 -9.72 -18.56 -9.78
CA PRO A 43 -10.79 -17.72 -9.22
C PRO A 43 -10.24 -16.34 -8.85
N HIS A 44 -10.83 -15.27 -9.39
CA HIS A 44 -10.52 -13.88 -9.06
C HIS A 44 -11.80 -13.06 -8.91
N VAL A 45 -11.69 -11.86 -8.33
CA VAL A 45 -12.82 -10.93 -8.17
C VAL A 45 -12.64 -9.64 -8.98
N LEU A 46 -11.80 -9.66 -10.00
CA LEU A 46 -11.70 -8.52 -10.93
C LEU A 46 -13.03 -8.24 -11.61
N ALA A 47 -13.43 -6.97 -11.63
CA ALA A 47 -14.61 -6.47 -12.35
C ALA A 47 -14.28 -6.15 -13.83
N PHE A 48 -13.14 -6.61 -14.31
CA PHE A 48 -12.60 -6.34 -15.65
C PHE A 48 -12.22 -7.65 -16.32
N ASP A 49 -12.31 -7.66 -17.64
CA ASP A 49 -11.71 -8.72 -18.43
C ASP A 49 -10.20 -8.71 -18.25
N ALA A 50 -9.59 -9.89 -18.23
CA ALA A 50 -8.17 -10.05 -18.01
C ALA A 50 -7.61 -11.10 -18.98
N GLU A 51 -6.55 -10.74 -19.70
CA GLU A 51 -5.86 -11.60 -20.66
C GLU A 51 -4.53 -12.09 -20.07
N LEU A 52 -4.33 -13.39 -19.99
CA LEU A 52 -3.07 -13.95 -19.48
C LEU A 52 -1.91 -13.56 -20.37
N VAL A 53 -0.89 -12.96 -19.79
CA VAL A 53 0.35 -12.55 -20.48
C VAL A 53 1.49 -13.50 -20.18
N LEU A 54 1.75 -13.76 -18.90
CA LEU A 54 2.76 -14.69 -18.43
C LEU A 54 2.21 -15.57 -17.31
N ASP A 55 2.59 -16.83 -17.35
CA ASP A 55 2.29 -17.79 -16.29
C ASP A 55 3.58 -18.22 -15.60
N GLY A 56 3.76 -17.81 -14.35
CA GLY A 56 4.94 -18.09 -13.56
C GLY A 56 5.20 -19.60 -13.32
N ARG A 57 4.17 -20.44 -13.48
CA ARG A 57 4.34 -21.91 -13.40
C ARG A 57 5.22 -22.48 -14.51
N THR A 58 5.40 -21.72 -15.60
CA THR A 58 6.24 -22.12 -16.75
C THR A 58 7.68 -21.65 -16.63
N PHE A 59 8.03 -20.91 -15.58
CA PHE A 59 9.39 -20.42 -15.38
C PHE A 59 10.33 -21.52 -14.90
N GLU A 60 11.62 -21.34 -15.06
CA GLU A 60 12.65 -22.28 -14.60
C GLU A 60 12.53 -22.56 -13.10
N ARG A 61 12.21 -21.51 -12.30
CA ARG A 61 11.79 -21.62 -10.91
C ARG A 61 10.29 -21.29 -10.83
N PRO A 62 9.45 -22.32 -10.85
CA PRO A 62 8.01 -22.14 -10.99
C PRO A 62 7.40 -21.43 -9.77
N VAL A 63 6.50 -20.49 -10.03
CA VAL A 63 5.69 -19.82 -9.02
C VAL A 63 4.22 -19.82 -9.44
N ASN A 64 3.31 -19.78 -8.48
CA ASN A 64 1.86 -19.73 -8.78
C ASN A 64 1.35 -18.32 -9.10
N TYR A 65 2.23 -17.39 -9.47
CA TYR A 65 1.88 -16.04 -9.87
C TYR A 65 1.69 -15.92 -11.38
N VAL A 66 0.81 -15.02 -11.78
CA VAL A 66 0.50 -14.75 -13.18
C VAL A 66 0.48 -13.25 -13.43
N LEU A 67 0.88 -12.84 -14.64
CA LEU A 67 0.69 -11.50 -15.17
C LEU A 67 -0.47 -11.52 -16.15
N ALA A 68 -1.47 -10.67 -15.93
CA ALA A 68 -2.60 -10.47 -16.82
C ALA A 68 -2.65 -9.04 -17.34
N TYR A 69 -3.02 -8.87 -18.60
CA TYR A 69 -3.31 -7.57 -19.21
C TYR A 69 -4.79 -7.26 -19.02
N ILE A 70 -5.09 -6.02 -18.65
CA ILE A 70 -6.47 -5.51 -18.52
C ILE A 70 -6.74 -4.63 -19.73
N PRO A 71 -7.65 -5.02 -20.63
CA PRO A 71 -7.99 -4.24 -21.83
C PRO A 71 -8.47 -2.83 -21.49
N PRO A 72 -8.25 -1.82 -22.36
CA PRO A 72 -8.70 -0.46 -22.14
C PRO A 72 -10.22 -0.39 -21.94
N ALA A 73 -10.70 0.67 -21.32
CA ALA A 73 -12.13 0.92 -21.20
C ALA A 73 -12.72 1.19 -22.60
N GLU A 74 -13.99 0.85 -22.80
CA GLU A 74 -14.68 1.10 -24.07
C GLU A 74 -14.65 2.59 -24.42
N GLY A 75 -14.22 2.91 -25.63
CA GLY A 75 -14.07 4.29 -26.11
C GLY A 75 -12.82 5.04 -25.63
N VAL A 76 -11.98 4.44 -24.76
CA VAL A 76 -10.70 5.01 -24.32
C VAL A 76 -9.58 4.54 -25.26
N SER A 77 -8.91 5.48 -25.91
CA SER A 77 -7.70 5.20 -26.67
C SER A 77 -6.49 5.22 -25.76
N LEU A 78 -5.67 4.18 -25.82
CA LEU A 78 -4.40 4.14 -25.11
C LEU A 78 -3.43 5.13 -25.77
N ASP A 79 -2.77 5.93 -24.94
CA ASP A 79 -1.64 6.74 -25.37
C ASP A 79 -0.36 5.90 -25.19
N PRO A 80 0.37 5.57 -26.26
CA PRO A 80 1.58 4.76 -26.19
C PRO A 80 2.70 5.40 -25.37
N ALA A 81 2.68 6.73 -25.20
CA ALA A 81 3.65 7.45 -24.36
C ALA A 81 3.34 7.34 -22.86
N LYS A 82 2.10 7.00 -22.50
CA LYS A 82 1.73 6.82 -21.09
C LYS A 82 2.36 5.55 -20.50
N ARG A 83 2.92 5.72 -19.30
CA ARG A 83 3.51 4.58 -18.56
C ARG A 83 2.46 3.53 -18.21
N PRO A 84 2.77 2.24 -18.29
CA PRO A 84 1.89 1.19 -17.82
C PRO A 84 1.79 1.18 -16.29
N PHE A 85 0.64 0.74 -15.77
CA PHE A 85 0.39 0.45 -14.36
C PHE A 85 0.37 -1.04 -14.13
N VAL A 86 1.04 -1.51 -13.08
CA VAL A 86 1.05 -2.90 -12.62
C VAL A 86 0.50 -2.94 -11.20
N ILE A 87 -0.70 -3.49 -11.05
CA ILE A 87 -1.38 -3.64 -9.77
C ILE A 87 -1.11 -5.04 -9.23
N VAL A 88 -0.54 -5.14 -8.03
CA VAL A 88 -0.12 -6.39 -7.41
C VAL A 88 -0.99 -6.66 -6.19
N ASP A 89 -1.65 -7.81 -6.19
CA ASP A 89 -2.54 -8.21 -5.11
C ASP A 89 -1.83 -8.85 -3.92
N PRO A 90 -2.35 -8.61 -2.70
CA PRO A 90 -1.75 -9.12 -1.49
C PRO A 90 -2.00 -10.61 -1.30
N ARG A 91 -0.97 -11.35 -0.91
CA ARG A 91 -1.05 -12.74 -0.48
C ARG A 91 -1.36 -12.83 1.02
N ALA A 92 -2.60 -12.49 1.38
CA ALA A 92 -3.08 -12.38 2.75
C ALA A 92 -4.08 -13.47 3.16
N GLY A 93 -4.12 -14.57 2.43
CA GLY A 93 -5.02 -15.70 2.66
C GLY A 93 -6.26 -15.72 1.79
N HIS A 94 -6.61 -14.63 1.14
CA HIS A 94 -7.71 -14.51 0.17
C HIS A 94 -7.24 -14.74 -1.27
N GLY A 95 -8.19 -15.03 -2.18
CA GLY A 95 -7.93 -15.06 -3.62
C GLY A 95 -7.71 -13.65 -4.20
N PRO A 96 -7.17 -13.55 -5.43
CA PRO A 96 -6.79 -12.28 -6.03
C PRO A 96 -7.97 -11.49 -6.61
N GLY A 97 -7.76 -10.18 -6.82
CA GLY A 97 -8.65 -9.26 -7.54
C GLY A 97 -9.06 -8.02 -6.76
N ILE A 98 -8.52 -7.79 -5.54
CA ILE A 98 -9.00 -6.69 -4.68
C ILE A 98 -8.74 -5.30 -5.27
N GLY A 99 -7.60 -5.08 -5.94
CA GLY A 99 -7.25 -3.81 -6.59
C GLY A 99 -8.11 -3.48 -7.81
N GLY A 100 -8.95 -4.43 -8.27
CA GLY A 100 -9.85 -4.30 -9.41
C GLY A 100 -11.25 -4.85 -9.15
N MET A 101 -11.67 -4.98 -7.90
CA MET A 101 -12.96 -5.59 -7.53
C MET A 101 -14.18 -4.77 -7.98
N LYS A 102 -14.01 -3.50 -8.34
CA LYS A 102 -15.06 -2.58 -8.80
C LYS A 102 -14.56 -1.74 -9.96
N GLN A 103 -15.49 -1.10 -10.68
CA GLN A 103 -15.12 -0.13 -11.71
C GLN A 103 -14.37 1.07 -11.10
N ASP A 104 -14.87 1.61 -9.98
CA ASP A 104 -14.17 2.63 -9.19
C ASP A 104 -13.13 1.96 -8.29
N SER A 105 -11.95 1.70 -8.85
CA SER A 105 -10.82 1.02 -8.22
C SER A 105 -9.49 1.52 -8.78
N GLU A 106 -8.38 1.06 -8.26
CA GLU A 106 -7.03 1.37 -8.74
C GLU A 106 -6.88 1.09 -10.25
N ILE A 107 -7.31 -0.10 -10.68
CA ILE A 107 -7.33 -0.48 -12.11
C ILE A 107 -8.26 0.46 -12.88
N GLY A 108 -9.46 0.73 -12.35
CA GLY A 108 -10.46 1.52 -13.05
C GLY A 108 -10.02 2.94 -13.32
N VAL A 109 -9.42 3.61 -12.34
CA VAL A 109 -8.94 5.00 -12.51
C VAL A 109 -7.74 5.09 -13.45
N ALA A 110 -6.80 4.15 -13.39
CA ALA A 110 -5.67 4.10 -14.31
C ALA A 110 -6.12 3.84 -15.76
N ARG A 111 -7.07 2.92 -15.97
CA ARG A 111 -7.71 2.67 -17.28
C ARG A 111 -8.43 3.90 -17.81
N ALA A 112 -9.22 4.56 -16.97
CA ALA A 112 -9.97 5.76 -17.36
C ALA A 112 -9.04 6.92 -17.76
N ALA A 113 -7.87 7.00 -17.12
CA ALA A 113 -6.82 7.94 -17.47
C ALA A 113 -6.02 7.55 -18.74
N GLY A 114 -6.34 6.43 -19.40
CA GLY A 114 -5.70 5.98 -20.64
C GLY A 114 -4.35 5.31 -20.47
N HIS A 115 -4.02 4.83 -19.27
CA HIS A 115 -2.81 4.04 -19.04
C HIS A 115 -3.01 2.58 -19.41
N PRO A 116 -2.01 1.90 -20.01
CA PRO A 116 -1.99 0.45 -20.10
C PRO A 116 -1.99 -0.15 -18.69
N CYS A 117 -2.87 -1.11 -18.41
CA CYS A 117 -3.01 -1.70 -17.09
C CYS A 117 -2.72 -3.20 -17.09
N TYR A 118 -1.98 -3.63 -16.06
CA TYR A 118 -1.64 -5.02 -15.81
C TYR A 118 -1.99 -5.38 -14.38
N PHE A 119 -2.29 -6.64 -14.19
CA PHE A 119 -2.61 -7.19 -12.88
C PHE A 119 -1.71 -8.40 -12.60
N VAL A 120 -1.07 -8.41 -11.43
CA VAL A 120 -0.32 -9.53 -10.90
C VAL A 120 -1.16 -10.19 -9.82
N GLY A 121 -1.62 -11.39 -10.11
CA GLY A 121 -2.37 -12.23 -9.18
C GLY A 121 -1.71 -13.58 -8.99
N PHE A 122 -2.35 -14.45 -8.20
CA PHE A 122 -1.83 -15.79 -7.93
C PHE A 122 -2.94 -16.83 -7.97
N LEU A 123 -2.56 -18.07 -8.23
CA LEU A 123 -3.45 -19.21 -8.28
C LEU A 123 -3.65 -19.80 -6.88
N PRO A 124 -4.77 -20.51 -6.63
CA PRO A 124 -5.13 -21.01 -5.29
C PRO A 124 -4.14 -21.98 -4.66
N GLU A 125 -3.39 -22.71 -5.47
CA GLU A 125 -2.41 -23.70 -5.02
C GLU A 125 -0.99 -23.15 -5.24
N PRO A 126 -0.13 -23.13 -4.22
CA PRO A 126 1.26 -22.72 -4.36
C PRO A 126 2.07 -23.78 -5.11
N MET A 127 3.14 -23.37 -5.80
CA MET A 127 4.07 -24.33 -6.40
C MET A 127 4.93 -25.00 -5.32
N PRO A 128 5.23 -26.28 -5.44
CA PRO A 128 6.13 -26.96 -4.51
C PRO A 128 7.51 -26.29 -4.46
N ALA A 129 8.03 -26.07 -3.25
CA ALA A 129 9.33 -25.44 -2.99
C ALA A 129 9.50 -23.99 -3.50
N GLN A 130 8.41 -23.32 -3.86
CA GLN A 130 8.39 -21.90 -4.19
C GLN A 130 8.83 -21.10 -2.97
N THR A 131 9.70 -20.11 -3.18
CA THR A 131 10.20 -19.19 -2.15
C THR A 131 9.77 -17.76 -2.45
N ILE A 132 9.87 -16.87 -1.46
CA ILE A 132 9.65 -15.41 -1.66
C ILE A 132 10.60 -14.85 -2.71
N GLU A 133 11.86 -15.33 -2.73
CA GLU A 133 12.83 -14.88 -3.73
C GLU A 133 12.45 -15.32 -5.16
N ASP A 134 11.86 -16.51 -5.32
CA ASP A 134 11.37 -16.97 -6.63
C ASP A 134 10.20 -16.11 -7.10
N VAL A 135 9.33 -15.69 -6.17
CA VAL A 135 8.24 -14.76 -6.48
C VAL A 135 8.79 -13.40 -6.90
N CYS A 136 9.77 -12.84 -6.18
CA CYS A 136 10.40 -11.57 -6.56
C CYS A 136 11.08 -11.64 -7.93
N ARG A 137 11.75 -12.77 -8.26
CA ARG A 137 12.32 -13.00 -9.61
C ARG A 137 11.23 -13.08 -10.69
N ALA A 138 10.09 -13.71 -10.38
CA ALA A 138 8.97 -13.77 -11.31
C ALA A 138 8.37 -12.37 -11.55
N GLU A 139 8.22 -11.56 -10.51
CA GLU A 139 7.75 -10.18 -10.62
C GLU A 139 8.71 -9.31 -11.43
N ALA A 140 10.03 -9.47 -11.25
CA ALA A 140 11.02 -8.81 -12.10
C ALA A 140 10.80 -9.17 -13.58
N ARG A 141 10.58 -10.45 -13.90
CA ARG A 141 10.25 -10.92 -15.26
C ARG A 141 8.93 -10.34 -15.78
N PHE A 142 7.93 -10.18 -14.91
CA PHE A 142 6.68 -9.52 -15.30
C PHE A 142 6.90 -8.07 -15.65
N LEU A 143 7.68 -7.33 -14.86
CA LEU A 143 8.01 -5.93 -15.14
C LEU A 143 8.83 -5.76 -16.42
N GLU A 144 9.80 -6.65 -16.69
CA GLU A 144 10.54 -6.71 -17.95
C GLU A 144 9.60 -6.87 -19.15
N GLU A 145 8.65 -7.81 -19.07
CA GLU A 145 7.69 -8.06 -20.15
C GLU A 145 6.75 -6.86 -20.36
N VAL A 146 6.29 -6.23 -19.28
CA VAL A 146 5.48 -5.00 -19.38
C VAL A 146 6.26 -3.89 -20.06
N ALA A 147 7.50 -3.64 -19.65
CA ALA A 147 8.36 -2.62 -20.29
C ALA A 147 8.64 -2.95 -21.76
N ARG A 148 8.86 -4.21 -22.10
CA ARG A 148 9.07 -4.67 -23.48
C ARG A 148 7.85 -4.43 -24.40
N ARG A 149 6.65 -4.53 -23.84
CA ARG A 149 5.39 -4.29 -24.59
C ARG A 149 5.10 -2.81 -24.80
N HIS A 150 5.70 -1.94 -24.02
CA HIS A 150 5.48 -0.49 -24.06
C HIS A 150 6.78 0.29 -24.26
N PRO A 151 7.48 0.11 -25.41
CA PRO A 151 8.77 0.75 -25.65
C PRO A 151 8.68 2.27 -25.85
N GLU A 152 7.50 2.79 -26.16
CA GLU A 152 7.26 4.23 -26.35
C GLU A 152 6.88 4.95 -25.04
N ALA A 153 6.65 4.22 -23.97
CA ALA A 153 6.26 4.81 -22.69
C ALA A 153 7.35 5.75 -22.16
N GLU A 154 6.97 6.94 -21.74
CA GLU A 154 7.89 7.95 -21.19
C GLU A 154 8.32 7.65 -19.72
N GLY A 155 8.11 6.45 -19.24
CA GLY A 155 8.53 6.05 -17.90
C GLY A 155 8.42 4.55 -17.71
N LYS A 156 9.14 4.05 -16.70
CA LYS A 156 9.03 2.65 -16.29
C LYS A 156 7.65 2.37 -15.69
N PRO A 157 7.20 1.09 -15.66
CA PRO A 157 5.90 0.73 -15.10
C PRO A 157 5.71 1.29 -13.67
N ALA A 158 4.61 1.99 -13.44
CA ALA A 158 4.19 2.35 -12.09
C ALA A 158 3.59 1.12 -11.42
N ILE A 159 3.91 0.91 -10.16
CA ILE A 159 3.53 -0.29 -9.41
C ILE A 159 2.61 0.12 -8.27
N ILE A 160 1.50 -0.60 -8.08
CA ILE A 160 0.65 -0.48 -6.89
C ILE A 160 0.72 -1.80 -6.14
N GLY A 161 1.35 -1.79 -4.98
CA GLY A 161 1.43 -2.93 -4.08
C GLY A 161 0.42 -2.81 -2.94
N ASN A 162 -0.62 -3.65 -2.98
CA ASN A 162 -1.69 -3.63 -1.99
C ASN A 162 -1.32 -4.46 -0.76
N CYS A 163 -1.47 -3.89 0.44
CA CYS A 163 -1.22 -4.58 1.71
C CYS A 163 0.13 -5.31 1.69
N GLN A 164 0.15 -6.64 1.82
CA GLN A 164 1.39 -7.44 1.81
C GLN A 164 2.14 -7.43 0.46
N ALA A 165 1.49 -7.13 -0.65
CA ALA A 165 2.20 -6.97 -1.92
C ALA A 165 3.15 -5.76 -1.90
N GLY A 166 2.90 -4.76 -1.06
CA GLY A 166 3.79 -3.60 -0.94
C GLY A 166 5.19 -3.97 -0.47
N TRP A 167 5.35 -4.71 0.64
CA TRP A 167 6.68 -5.13 1.07
C TRP A 167 7.34 -6.08 0.05
N GLN A 168 6.56 -6.92 -0.63
CA GLN A 168 7.04 -7.83 -1.66
C GLN A 168 7.63 -7.04 -2.85
N MET A 169 6.89 -6.04 -3.35
CA MET A 169 7.37 -5.16 -4.41
C MET A 169 8.56 -4.29 -3.99
N MET A 170 8.64 -3.89 -2.71
CA MET A 170 9.80 -3.18 -2.20
C MET A 170 11.06 -4.06 -2.20
N ILE A 171 10.94 -5.35 -1.90
CA ILE A 171 12.05 -6.31 -2.04
C ILE A 171 12.46 -6.44 -3.50
N THR A 172 11.48 -6.65 -4.40
CA THR A 172 11.73 -6.74 -5.85
C THR A 172 12.42 -5.49 -6.37
N ALA A 173 11.95 -4.29 -5.96
CA ALA A 173 12.55 -3.02 -6.37
C ALA A 173 13.94 -2.76 -5.76
N ALA A 174 14.22 -3.27 -4.56
CA ALA A 174 15.55 -3.17 -3.95
C ALA A 174 16.58 -4.05 -4.65
N LEU A 175 16.16 -5.21 -5.17
CA LEU A 175 16.99 -6.15 -5.93
C LEU A 175 17.11 -5.74 -7.41
N HIS A 176 16.07 -5.13 -7.99
CA HIS A 176 15.97 -4.77 -9.40
C HIS A 176 15.52 -3.32 -9.60
N PRO A 177 16.28 -2.32 -9.10
CA PRO A 177 15.86 -0.91 -9.14
C PRO A 177 15.74 -0.35 -10.55
N GLU A 178 16.37 -0.99 -11.53
CA GLU A 178 16.31 -0.61 -12.95
C GLU A 178 14.97 -0.94 -13.61
N LEU A 179 14.13 -1.80 -13.04
CA LEU A 179 12.86 -2.25 -13.64
C LEU A 179 11.66 -1.41 -13.20
N CYS A 180 11.73 -0.80 -12.01
CA CYS A 180 10.59 -0.17 -11.37
C CYS A 180 10.47 1.32 -11.71
N GLY A 181 9.27 1.78 -12.02
CA GLY A 181 8.82 3.17 -11.92
C GLY A 181 8.37 3.50 -10.50
N PRO A 182 7.58 4.57 -10.29
CA PRO A 182 7.05 4.90 -8.97
C PRO A 182 6.26 3.74 -8.35
N ILE A 183 6.40 3.56 -7.04
CA ILE A 183 5.80 2.45 -6.28
C ILE A 183 4.82 3.02 -5.28
N VAL A 184 3.54 2.69 -5.42
CA VAL A 184 2.48 3.02 -4.47
C VAL A 184 2.33 1.85 -3.49
N LEU A 185 2.47 2.13 -2.21
CA LEU A 185 2.28 1.20 -1.10
C LEU A 185 0.93 1.51 -0.45
N ALA A 186 -0.10 0.79 -0.84
CA ALA A 186 -1.44 1.02 -0.33
C ALA A 186 -1.70 0.13 0.90
N GLY A 187 -1.81 0.73 2.09
CA GLY A 187 -2.03 0.01 3.35
C GLY A 187 -0.98 -1.09 3.62
N SER A 188 0.27 -0.88 3.24
CA SER A 188 1.33 -1.90 3.26
C SER A 188 2.18 -1.78 4.51
N PRO A 189 2.30 -2.84 5.34
CA PRO A 189 3.17 -2.84 6.50
C PRO A 189 4.63 -3.08 6.07
N LEU A 190 5.55 -2.24 6.53
CA LEU A 190 6.99 -2.39 6.33
C LEU A 190 7.74 -2.51 7.65
N SER A 191 7.29 -1.80 8.70
CA SER A 191 7.86 -1.84 10.04
C SER A 191 6.87 -2.49 11.02
N TYR A 192 6.95 -3.80 11.19
CA TYR A 192 5.94 -4.56 11.95
C TYR A 192 5.96 -4.31 13.46
N TRP A 193 7.08 -3.87 14.02
CA TRP A 193 7.17 -3.53 15.44
C TRP A 193 6.62 -2.15 15.76
N ALA A 194 6.57 -1.27 14.77
CA ALA A 194 6.12 0.10 14.95
C ALA A 194 4.66 0.18 15.40
N GLY A 195 4.37 1.13 16.27
CA GLY A 195 3.01 1.34 16.78
C GLY A 195 3.01 2.10 18.11
N VAL A 196 1.82 2.38 18.59
CA VAL A 196 1.59 3.09 19.85
C VAL A 196 0.96 2.13 20.86
N ARG A 197 1.44 2.14 22.11
CA ARG A 197 0.85 1.37 23.20
C ARG A 197 -0.63 1.71 23.38
N GLY A 198 -1.42 0.70 23.66
CA GLY A 198 -2.87 0.81 23.83
C GLY A 198 -3.66 1.00 22.52
N LYS A 199 -2.99 1.10 21.36
CA LYS A 199 -3.67 1.36 20.06
C LYS A 199 -3.44 0.28 19.02
N ASN A 200 -2.28 -0.39 19.00
CA ASN A 200 -1.88 -1.31 17.94
C ASN A 200 -1.53 -2.72 18.50
N PRO A 201 -2.50 -3.47 19.02
CA PRO A 201 -2.25 -4.73 19.73
C PRO A 201 -1.81 -5.88 18.83
N LEU A 202 -2.11 -5.84 17.52
CA LEU A 202 -1.78 -6.90 16.56
C LEU A 202 -0.28 -7.22 16.54
N ARG A 203 0.57 -6.20 16.69
CA ARG A 203 2.04 -6.33 16.71
C ARG A 203 2.60 -7.24 17.81
N TYR A 204 1.84 -7.45 18.89
CA TYR A 204 2.26 -8.28 20.03
C TYR A 204 1.94 -9.77 19.87
N LEU A 205 1.04 -10.14 18.94
CA LEU A 205 0.51 -11.52 18.86
C LEU A 205 1.62 -12.56 18.65
N GLY A 206 2.57 -12.32 17.76
CA GLY A 206 3.67 -13.24 17.52
C GLY A 206 4.51 -13.51 18.78
N GLY A 207 4.72 -12.48 19.62
CA GLY A 207 5.42 -12.61 20.87
C GLY A 207 4.62 -13.38 21.95
N VAL A 208 3.36 -13.01 22.15
CA VAL A 208 2.49 -13.64 23.17
C VAL A 208 2.34 -15.14 22.92
N LEU A 209 2.34 -15.57 21.66
CA LEU A 209 2.29 -16.99 21.28
C LEU A 209 3.66 -17.68 21.32
N GLY A 210 4.72 -17.00 21.78
CA GLY A 210 6.07 -17.55 21.88
C GLY A 210 6.82 -17.62 20.55
N GLY A 211 6.39 -16.84 19.56
CA GLY A 211 7.04 -16.71 18.26
C GLY A 211 6.42 -17.56 17.16
N THR A 212 7.21 -17.84 16.13
CA THR A 212 6.77 -18.36 14.83
C THR A 212 6.68 -19.89 14.74
N TRP A 213 6.98 -20.61 15.81
CA TRP A 213 6.91 -22.07 15.82
C TRP A 213 5.50 -22.62 15.53
N LEU A 214 4.45 -21.87 15.88
CA LEU A 214 3.06 -22.22 15.53
C LEU A 214 2.79 -22.12 14.03
N THR A 215 3.44 -21.19 13.34
CA THR A 215 3.38 -21.09 11.88
C THR A 215 4.01 -22.34 11.24
N ALA A 216 5.17 -22.79 11.76
CA ALA A 216 5.81 -24.01 11.32
C ALA A 216 4.92 -25.23 11.58
N LEU A 217 4.34 -25.34 12.77
CA LEU A 217 3.40 -26.42 13.11
C LEU A 217 2.19 -26.44 12.16
N ALA A 218 1.58 -25.28 11.88
CA ALA A 218 0.44 -25.18 10.96
C ALA A 218 0.82 -25.62 9.54
N GLY A 219 2.02 -25.25 9.07
CA GLY A 219 2.56 -25.72 7.79
C GLY A 219 2.81 -27.21 7.75
N ASP A 220 3.37 -27.80 8.82
CA ASP A 220 3.64 -29.24 8.91
C ASP A 220 2.35 -30.06 8.98
N VAL A 221 1.35 -29.61 9.76
CA VAL A 221 0.00 -30.20 9.81
C VAL A 221 -0.71 -30.07 8.47
N GLY A 222 -0.43 -29.01 7.70
CA GLY A 222 -0.90 -28.80 6.33
C GLY A 222 -0.13 -29.57 5.28
N LYS A 223 0.84 -30.43 5.66
CA LYS A 223 1.70 -31.19 4.73
C LYS A 223 2.46 -30.31 3.75
N GLY A 224 3.10 -29.24 4.26
CA GLY A 224 3.84 -28.28 3.46
C GLY A 224 2.99 -27.13 2.87
N LYS A 225 1.70 -27.12 3.15
CA LYS A 225 0.78 -26.05 2.75
C LYS A 225 0.21 -25.36 3.98
N PHE A 226 0.30 -24.04 4.01
CA PHE A 226 -0.34 -23.22 5.04
C PHE A 226 -1.75 -22.82 4.57
N ASP A 227 -2.76 -23.05 5.38
CA ASP A 227 -4.13 -22.71 5.06
C ASP A 227 -4.40 -21.20 5.26
N GLY A 228 -4.68 -20.47 4.19
CA GLY A 228 -5.03 -19.05 4.25
C GLY A 228 -6.26 -18.74 5.09
N ALA A 229 -7.14 -19.73 5.33
CA ALA A 229 -8.27 -19.57 6.26
C ALA A 229 -7.82 -19.19 7.70
N ASN A 230 -6.61 -19.57 8.11
CA ASN A 230 -6.06 -19.15 9.39
C ASN A 230 -5.74 -17.64 9.43
N LEU A 231 -5.23 -17.07 8.33
CA LEU A 231 -4.99 -15.63 8.24
C LEU A 231 -6.31 -14.86 8.25
N VAL A 232 -7.30 -15.34 7.47
CA VAL A 232 -8.65 -14.75 7.45
C VAL A 232 -9.25 -14.77 8.86
N ALA A 233 -9.15 -15.88 9.59
CA ALA A 233 -9.66 -15.98 10.95
C ALA A 233 -8.95 -15.00 11.92
N ASN A 234 -7.65 -14.77 11.75
CA ASN A 234 -6.92 -13.76 12.53
C ASN A 234 -7.45 -12.34 12.25
N PHE A 235 -7.69 -11.98 10.99
CA PHE A 235 -8.29 -10.68 10.66
C PHE A 235 -9.71 -10.54 11.19
N GLU A 236 -10.52 -11.60 11.11
CA GLU A 236 -11.87 -11.64 11.70
C GLU A 236 -11.82 -11.42 13.23
N ALA A 237 -10.83 -11.98 13.91
CA ALA A 237 -10.66 -11.83 15.35
C ALA A 237 -10.25 -10.42 15.81
N LEU A 238 -9.69 -9.59 14.91
CA LEU A 238 -9.30 -8.21 15.26
C LEU A 238 -10.49 -7.33 15.60
N ASN A 239 -11.65 -7.58 15.00
CA ASN A 239 -12.87 -6.84 15.25
C ASN A 239 -14.06 -7.78 15.50
N PRO A 240 -14.15 -8.37 16.70
CA PRO A 240 -15.20 -9.34 17.02
C PRO A 240 -16.61 -8.75 16.99
N ALA A 241 -16.77 -7.46 17.32
CA ALA A 241 -18.08 -6.80 17.19
C ALA A 241 -18.56 -6.83 15.74
N ASN A 242 -17.72 -6.45 14.79
CA ASN A 242 -18.07 -6.50 13.38
C ASN A 242 -18.26 -7.94 12.88
N THR A 243 -17.31 -8.83 13.18
CA THR A 243 -17.30 -10.20 12.63
C THR A 243 -18.45 -11.06 13.13
N PHE A 244 -18.71 -11.04 14.45
CA PHE A 244 -19.66 -11.95 15.06
C PHE A 244 -21.06 -11.35 15.21
N TRP A 245 -21.20 -10.01 15.07
CA TRP A 245 -22.49 -9.37 15.25
C TRP A 245 -22.87 -8.34 14.19
N GLU A 246 -22.12 -7.25 14.03
CA GLU A 246 -22.56 -6.11 13.19
C GLU A 246 -22.73 -6.49 11.73
N LYS A 247 -21.80 -7.25 11.15
CA LYS A 247 -21.88 -7.73 9.76
C LYS A 247 -23.07 -8.69 9.56
N PRO A 248 -23.23 -9.78 10.34
CA PRO A 248 -24.41 -10.66 10.24
C PRO A 248 -25.73 -9.93 10.50
N TYR A 249 -25.78 -9.10 11.54
CA TYR A 249 -26.97 -8.32 11.87
C TYR A 249 -27.27 -7.27 10.79
N GLY A 250 -26.23 -6.64 10.23
CA GLY A 250 -26.38 -5.69 9.12
C GLY A 250 -27.04 -6.33 7.89
N VAL A 251 -26.66 -7.58 7.56
CA VAL A 251 -27.32 -8.36 6.50
C VAL A 251 -28.76 -8.66 6.89
N TYR A 252 -29.00 -9.14 8.10
CA TYR A 252 -30.35 -9.48 8.60
C TYR A 252 -31.26 -8.25 8.63
N SER A 253 -30.83 -7.17 9.25
CA SER A 253 -31.66 -5.97 9.45
C SER A 253 -31.94 -5.21 8.15
N LYS A 254 -31.06 -5.33 7.16
CA LYS A 254 -31.17 -4.65 5.85
C LYS A 254 -31.22 -5.64 4.68
N ILE A 255 -31.82 -6.81 4.89
CA ILE A 255 -31.79 -7.92 3.94
C ILE A 255 -32.36 -7.56 2.56
N ASP A 256 -33.25 -6.60 2.52
CA ASP A 256 -33.90 -6.14 1.29
C ASP A 256 -32.98 -5.32 0.37
N THR A 257 -31.83 -4.81 0.89
CA THR A 257 -30.93 -3.93 0.16
C THR A 257 -29.46 -4.36 0.20
N GLU A 258 -29.03 -5.09 1.24
CA GLU A 258 -27.63 -5.39 1.47
C GLU A 258 -27.17 -6.75 0.93
N THR A 259 -28.09 -7.61 0.51
CA THR A 259 -27.76 -8.99 0.08
C THR A 259 -26.73 -9.01 -1.04
N GLY A 260 -26.90 -8.20 -2.09
CA GLY A 260 -25.98 -8.15 -3.23
C GLY A 260 -24.55 -7.75 -2.77
N ARG A 261 -24.43 -6.62 -2.06
CA ARG A 261 -23.15 -6.13 -1.54
C ARG A 261 -22.48 -7.14 -0.60
N PHE A 262 -23.26 -7.84 0.21
CA PHE A 262 -22.76 -8.89 1.09
C PHE A 262 -22.19 -10.06 0.28
N LEU A 263 -22.92 -10.55 -0.71
CA LEU A 263 -22.46 -11.66 -1.55
C LEU A 263 -21.24 -11.32 -2.37
N ASP A 264 -21.16 -10.11 -2.94
CA ASP A 264 -20.01 -9.62 -3.68
C ASP A 264 -18.76 -9.61 -2.79
N PHE A 265 -18.88 -9.05 -1.59
CA PHE A 265 -17.77 -9.02 -0.62
C PHE A 265 -17.38 -10.43 -0.16
N GLU A 266 -18.35 -11.30 0.18
CA GLU A 266 -18.09 -12.66 0.64
C GLU A 266 -17.53 -13.56 -0.46
N THR A 267 -17.75 -13.23 -1.72
CA THR A 267 -17.13 -13.91 -2.87
C THR A 267 -15.61 -13.82 -2.81
N TRP A 268 -15.08 -12.70 -2.38
CA TRP A 268 -13.65 -12.53 -2.12
C TRP A 268 -13.24 -13.03 -0.73
N TRP A 269 -13.90 -12.50 0.33
CA TRP A 269 -13.54 -12.77 1.73
C TRP A 269 -13.69 -14.25 2.10
N GLY A 270 -14.69 -14.90 1.58
CA GLY A 270 -15.00 -16.31 1.83
C GLY A 270 -14.21 -17.31 0.97
N SER A 271 -13.25 -16.87 0.16
CA SER A 271 -12.49 -17.74 -0.76
C SER A 271 -11.02 -17.84 -0.36
N PRO A 272 -10.68 -18.50 0.79
CA PRO A 272 -9.29 -18.65 1.21
C PRO A 272 -8.52 -19.56 0.26
N VAL A 273 -7.26 -19.17 0.02
CA VAL A 273 -6.29 -19.90 -0.81
C VAL A 273 -5.24 -20.58 0.06
N LEU A 274 -4.47 -21.48 -0.51
CA LEU A 274 -3.32 -22.10 0.13
C LEU A 274 -2.05 -21.29 -0.13
N LEU A 275 -1.16 -21.26 0.85
CA LEU A 275 0.16 -20.67 0.76
C LEU A 275 1.20 -21.77 0.96
N ASN A 276 2.41 -21.56 0.45
CA ASN A 276 3.52 -22.46 0.76
C ASN A 276 3.91 -22.27 2.25
N ALA A 277 4.06 -23.37 2.97
CA ALA A 277 4.40 -23.32 4.39
C ALA A 277 5.75 -22.64 4.64
N GLU A 278 6.73 -22.85 3.76
CA GLU A 278 8.06 -22.25 3.87
C GLU A 278 8.03 -20.75 3.62
N GLU A 279 7.25 -20.28 2.66
CA GLU A 279 7.05 -18.85 2.42
C GLU A 279 6.36 -18.16 3.60
N MET A 280 5.30 -18.78 4.13
CA MET A 280 4.61 -18.22 5.29
C MET A 280 5.53 -18.18 6.52
N GLN A 281 6.36 -19.21 6.73
CA GLN A 281 7.37 -19.23 7.77
C GLN A 281 8.40 -18.11 7.57
N TRP A 282 8.90 -17.95 6.34
CA TRP A 282 9.85 -16.89 6.01
C TRP A 282 9.28 -15.50 6.30
N ILE A 283 8.02 -15.25 5.92
CA ILE A 283 7.31 -14.00 6.19
C ILE A 283 7.21 -13.75 7.71
N ALA A 284 6.79 -14.77 8.46
CA ALA A 284 6.64 -14.66 9.91
C ALA A 284 7.99 -14.40 10.60
N ASP A 285 9.05 -15.12 10.22
CA ASP A 285 10.39 -15.02 10.83
C ASP A 285 11.09 -13.69 10.51
N ASN A 286 10.97 -13.22 9.29
CA ASN A 286 11.76 -12.09 8.82
C ASN A 286 11.02 -10.75 8.91
N LEU A 287 9.69 -10.77 8.76
CA LEU A 287 8.88 -9.55 8.74
C LEU A 287 8.09 -9.39 10.03
N PHE A 288 7.13 -10.27 10.34
CA PHE A 288 6.21 -10.06 11.46
C PHE A 288 6.90 -10.07 12.83
N VAL A 289 7.79 -11.02 13.06
CA VAL A 289 8.49 -11.17 14.34
C VAL A 289 9.91 -10.62 14.28
N GLY A 290 10.59 -10.75 13.14
CA GLY A 290 11.98 -10.33 12.99
C GLY A 290 12.19 -8.85 12.61
N ASN A 291 11.21 -8.20 11.97
CA ASN A 291 11.29 -6.80 11.46
C ASN A 291 12.57 -6.49 10.65
N LYS A 292 13.10 -7.51 9.94
CA LYS A 292 14.43 -7.44 9.32
C LYS A 292 14.47 -6.55 8.08
N LEU A 293 13.34 -6.43 7.34
CA LEU A 293 13.28 -5.60 6.15
C LEU A 293 13.44 -4.12 6.48
N ALA A 294 12.66 -3.61 7.43
CA ALA A 294 12.72 -2.22 7.88
C ALA A 294 14.07 -1.84 8.46
N THR A 295 14.77 -2.79 9.08
CA THR A 295 16.07 -2.57 9.72
C THR A 295 17.27 -2.86 8.82
N GLY A 296 17.07 -3.20 7.54
CA GLY A 296 18.15 -3.50 6.59
C GLY A 296 18.96 -4.77 6.91
N ARG A 297 18.38 -5.70 7.70
CA ARG A 297 19.03 -6.97 8.11
C ARG A 297 18.61 -8.17 7.27
N LEU A 298 17.87 -7.94 6.19
CA LEU A 298 17.38 -9.00 5.33
C LEU A 298 18.39 -9.30 4.21
N HIS A 299 18.60 -10.58 3.94
CA HIS A 299 19.48 -11.06 2.87
C HIS A 299 18.77 -12.13 2.05
N THR A 300 19.13 -12.27 0.79
CA THR A 300 18.77 -13.40 -0.04
C THR A 300 19.49 -14.66 0.39
N ALA A 301 19.09 -15.81 -0.13
CA ALA A 301 19.73 -17.10 0.18
C ALA A 301 21.21 -17.17 -0.21
N ASP A 302 21.64 -16.40 -1.21
CA ASP A 302 23.05 -16.28 -1.62
C ASP A 302 23.85 -15.22 -0.83
N GLY A 303 23.21 -14.57 0.15
CA GLY A 303 23.84 -13.56 1.01
C GLY A 303 23.80 -12.14 0.48
N THR A 304 23.13 -11.87 -0.65
CA THR A 304 22.96 -10.50 -1.17
C THR A 304 22.07 -9.69 -0.22
N PRO A 305 22.49 -8.50 0.24
CA PRO A 305 21.68 -7.69 1.13
C PRO A 305 20.46 -7.11 0.40
N ILE A 306 19.30 -7.19 1.03
CA ILE A 306 18.07 -6.54 0.57
C ILE A 306 17.94 -5.20 1.28
N ASP A 307 18.39 -4.15 0.62
CA ASP A 307 18.43 -2.79 1.18
C ASP A 307 17.47 -1.87 0.43
N LEU A 308 16.44 -1.39 1.12
CA LEU A 308 15.44 -0.49 0.54
C LEU A 308 16.04 0.85 0.08
N ARG A 309 17.23 1.22 0.54
CA ARG A 309 17.98 2.41 0.07
C ARG A 309 18.48 2.26 -1.38
N ASN A 310 18.49 1.05 -1.92
CA ASN A 310 18.81 0.80 -3.34
C ASN A 310 17.71 1.25 -4.30
N ILE A 311 16.48 1.41 -3.83
CA ILE A 311 15.34 1.84 -4.66
C ILE A 311 15.57 3.27 -5.12
N LYS A 312 15.51 3.52 -6.44
CA LYS A 312 15.75 4.84 -7.06
C LYS A 312 14.48 5.47 -7.64
N SER A 313 13.41 4.74 -7.63
CA SER A 313 12.08 5.22 -8.01
C SER A 313 11.38 5.87 -6.82
N PRO A 314 10.46 6.82 -7.03
CA PRO A 314 9.66 7.37 -5.95
C PRO A 314 8.85 6.28 -5.25
N ILE A 315 8.79 6.38 -3.93
CA ILE A 315 7.99 5.50 -3.07
C ILE A 315 6.84 6.34 -2.52
N ILE A 316 5.60 5.94 -2.78
CA ILE A 316 4.39 6.64 -2.37
C ILE A 316 3.68 5.77 -1.34
N VAL A 317 3.58 6.23 -0.10
CA VAL A 317 2.95 5.49 0.99
C VAL A 317 1.56 6.06 1.27
N PHE A 318 0.53 5.27 1.00
CA PHE A 318 -0.84 5.58 1.37
C PHE A 318 -1.26 4.78 2.59
N SER A 319 -1.50 5.44 3.71
CA SER A 319 -1.89 4.85 4.99
C SER A 319 -3.12 5.55 5.58
N SER A 320 -3.70 4.96 6.63
CA SER A 320 -4.87 5.54 7.28
C SER A 320 -4.86 5.32 8.80
N TRP A 321 -5.29 6.34 9.54
CA TRP A 321 -5.52 6.25 10.99
C TRP A 321 -6.70 5.34 11.36
N GLY A 322 -7.63 5.09 10.43
CA GLY A 322 -8.71 4.13 10.60
C GLY A 322 -8.30 2.68 10.33
N ASP A 323 -7.07 2.46 9.87
CA ASP A 323 -6.55 1.13 9.59
C ASP A 323 -6.01 0.47 10.86
N ASN A 324 -6.67 -0.60 11.31
CA ASN A 324 -6.28 -1.37 12.48
C ASN A 324 -5.36 -2.56 12.15
N ILE A 325 -5.08 -2.82 10.88
CA ILE A 325 -4.18 -3.87 10.39
C ILE A 325 -2.79 -3.26 10.12
N THR A 326 -2.75 -2.18 9.32
CA THR A 326 -1.53 -1.46 8.98
C THR A 326 -1.67 0.01 9.35
N PRO A 327 -1.50 0.39 10.63
CA PRO A 327 -1.56 1.78 11.03
C PRO A 327 -0.41 2.58 10.42
N PRO A 328 -0.50 3.94 10.36
CA PRO A 328 0.53 4.80 9.77
C PRO A 328 1.94 4.53 10.30
N GLN A 329 2.08 4.14 11.55
CA GLN A 329 3.38 3.79 12.15
C GLN A 329 4.02 2.59 11.46
N GLN A 330 3.24 1.55 11.14
CA GLN A 330 3.77 0.36 10.45
C GLN A 330 4.04 0.62 8.96
N ALA A 331 3.28 1.51 8.34
CA ALA A 331 3.50 1.89 6.95
C ALA A 331 4.71 2.80 6.77
N LEU A 332 5.03 3.66 7.76
CA LEU A 332 6.03 4.73 7.65
C LEU A 332 7.24 4.57 8.58
N GLY A 333 7.16 3.71 9.61
CA GLY A 333 8.22 3.53 10.62
C GLY A 333 9.58 3.13 10.03
N TRP A 334 9.59 2.38 8.92
CA TRP A 334 10.80 1.97 8.22
C TRP A 334 11.69 3.15 7.81
N ILE A 335 11.10 4.34 7.61
CA ILE A 335 11.85 5.56 7.29
C ILE A 335 12.78 5.93 8.46
N LEU A 336 12.26 5.84 9.69
CA LEU A 336 13.05 6.10 10.90
C LEU A 336 14.05 4.99 11.21
N ASP A 337 13.78 3.76 10.79
CA ASP A 337 14.68 2.62 10.99
C ASP A 337 15.88 2.68 10.03
N LEU A 338 15.68 3.20 8.80
CA LEU A 338 16.71 3.24 7.76
C LEU A 338 17.50 4.55 7.69
N TYR A 339 16.91 5.70 7.99
CA TYR A 339 17.52 7.01 7.81
C TYR A 339 17.74 7.72 9.15
N ALA A 340 18.91 8.29 9.32
CA ALA A 340 19.23 9.11 10.48
C ALA A 340 18.65 10.53 10.37
N ASP A 341 18.65 11.08 9.15
CA ASP A 341 18.16 12.41 8.81
C ASP A 341 17.67 12.49 7.34
N GLU A 342 17.15 13.63 6.94
CA GLU A 342 16.65 13.90 5.59
C GLU A 342 17.78 13.96 4.55
N ASP A 343 18.99 14.34 4.97
CA ASP A 343 20.15 14.41 4.09
C ASP A 343 20.51 13.02 3.58
N GLU A 344 20.42 12.00 4.43
CA GLU A 344 20.65 10.61 4.03
C GLU A 344 19.64 10.14 2.97
N ILE A 345 18.36 10.56 3.05
CA ILE A 345 17.35 10.27 2.00
C ILE A 345 17.78 10.89 0.67
N VAL A 346 18.21 12.16 0.72
CA VAL A 346 18.63 12.90 -0.47
C VAL A 346 19.91 12.33 -1.08
N GLU A 347 20.91 12.00 -0.28
CA GLU A 347 22.18 11.41 -0.70
C GLU A 347 22.02 10.04 -1.34
N ASN A 348 21.09 9.22 -0.83
CA ASN A 348 20.67 7.98 -1.47
C ASN A 348 19.84 8.21 -2.75
N GLY A 349 19.42 9.45 -2.99
CA GLY A 349 18.65 9.88 -4.15
C GLY A 349 17.25 9.32 -4.16
N GLN A 350 16.64 9.14 -3.00
CA GLN A 350 15.29 8.64 -2.87
C GLN A 350 14.27 9.76 -2.74
N THR A 351 13.14 9.59 -3.37
CA THR A 351 11.95 10.42 -3.19
C THR A 351 10.91 9.58 -2.47
N ILE A 352 10.53 10.01 -1.27
CA ILE A 352 9.51 9.35 -0.46
C ILE A 352 8.35 10.32 -0.30
N VAL A 353 7.17 9.90 -0.76
CA VAL A 353 5.91 10.64 -0.64
C VAL A 353 4.99 9.85 0.29
N TYR A 354 4.29 10.51 1.19
CA TYR A 354 3.28 9.84 1.99
C TYR A 354 2.00 10.66 2.07
N THR A 355 0.89 9.98 2.29
CA THR A 355 -0.38 10.58 2.69
C THR A 355 -1.06 9.73 3.74
N THR A 356 -1.79 10.38 4.66
CA THR A 356 -2.52 9.70 5.73
C THR A 356 -3.99 10.08 5.67
N HIS A 357 -4.87 9.10 5.49
CA HIS A 357 -6.32 9.31 5.60
C HIS A 357 -6.77 9.22 7.06
N GLN A 358 -7.81 9.98 7.45
CA GLN A 358 -8.20 10.08 8.87
C GLN A 358 -9.01 8.89 9.38
N THR A 359 -9.90 8.31 8.56
CA THR A 359 -10.96 7.42 9.07
C THR A 359 -11.15 6.12 8.29
N ILE A 360 -10.51 5.96 7.14
CA ILE A 360 -10.71 4.78 6.29
C ILE A 360 -10.07 3.54 6.94
N GLY A 361 -10.86 2.48 7.09
CA GLY A 361 -10.33 1.17 7.52
C GLY A 361 -9.53 0.49 6.41
N HIS A 362 -8.74 -0.52 6.78
CA HIS A 362 -7.81 -1.22 5.90
C HIS A 362 -8.39 -1.57 4.52
N LEU A 363 -9.50 -2.30 4.49
CA LEU A 363 -10.12 -2.69 3.22
C LEU A 363 -10.66 -1.50 2.43
N GLY A 364 -11.03 -0.41 3.11
CA GLY A 364 -11.50 0.81 2.47
C GLY A 364 -10.46 1.47 1.57
N ILE A 365 -9.17 1.25 1.83
CA ILE A 365 -8.07 1.72 1.00
C ILE A 365 -8.18 1.16 -0.43
N PHE A 366 -8.59 -0.10 -0.57
CA PHE A 366 -8.67 -0.82 -1.85
C PHE A 366 -10.06 -0.80 -2.49
N VAL A 367 -11.12 -0.93 -1.66
CA VAL A 367 -12.49 -1.18 -2.17
C VAL A 367 -13.43 0.02 -2.06
N SER A 368 -12.99 1.15 -1.49
CA SER A 368 -13.82 2.35 -1.40
C SER A 368 -13.79 3.13 -2.71
N GLY A 369 -14.93 3.25 -3.40
CA GLY A 369 -15.05 4.11 -4.57
C GLY A 369 -14.72 5.59 -4.27
N LYS A 370 -14.94 6.08 -3.04
CA LYS A 370 -14.55 7.44 -2.66
C LYS A 370 -13.03 7.63 -2.63
N VAL A 371 -12.29 6.61 -2.17
CA VAL A 371 -10.83 6.62 -2.20
C VAL A 371 -10.33 6.50 -3.64
N ALA A 372 -10.94 5.64 -4.45
CA ALA A 372 -10.56 5.46 -5.84
C ALA A 372 -10.62 6.76 -6.64
N ILE A 373 -11.75 7.49 -6.54
CA ILE A 373 -11.96 8.74 -7.30
C ILE A 373 -11.27 9.98 -6.72
N ARG A 374 -10.61 9.86 -5.57
CA ARG A 374 -9.83 10.94 -4.95
C ARG A 374 -8.35 10.56 -4.89
N GLU A 375 -7.96 9.70 -3.98
CA GLU A 375 -6.54 9.40 -3.74
C GLU A 375 -5.91 8.63 -4.90
N HIS A 376 -6.52 7.54 -5.35
CA HIS A 376 -5.95 6.74 -6.44
C HIS A 376 -5.99 7.47 -7.79
N ALA A 377 -7.04 8.26 -8.06
CA ALA A 377 -7.13 9.06 -9.28
C ALA A 377 -6.05 10.14 -9.32
N GLU A 378 -5.83 10.85 -8.19
CA GLU A 378 -4.79 11.87 -8.09
C GLU A 378 -3.38 11.26 -8.21
N PHE A 379 -3.12 10.10 -7.59
CA PHE A 379 -1.85 9.40 -7.78
C PHE A 379 -1.65 8.98 -9.24
N ALA A 380 -2.67 8.46 -9.91
CA ALA A 380 -2.56 8.06 -11.30
C ALA A 380 -2.33 9.28 -12.22
N GLY A 381 -3.07 10.37 -12.03
CA GLY A 381 -2.95 11.61 -12.82
C GLY A 381 -1.63 12.33 -12.60
N CYS A 382 -1.11 12.34 -11.36
CA CYS A 382 0.12 13.03 -10.98
C CYS A 382 1.38 12.15 -11.01
N MET A 383 1.29 10.91 -11.50
CA MET A 383 2.39 9.94 -11.42
C MET A 383 3.67 10.43 -12.08
N ASP A 384 3.58 11.07 -13.25
CA ASP A 384 4.73 11.61 -13.95
C ASP A 384 5.34 12.82 -13.22
N MET A 385 4.51 13.64 -12.58
CA MET A 385 4.98 14.73 -11.72
C MET A 385 5.75 14.15 -10.52
N ILE A 386 5.19 13.15 -9.83
CA ILE A 386 5.83 12.50 -8.69
C ILE A 386 7.18 11.90 -9.09
N ASP A 387 7.27 11.32 -10.28
CA ASP A 387 8.51 10.73 -10.79
C ASP A 387 9.62 11.77 -11.03
N LEU A 388 9.26 13.03 -11.27
CA LEU A 388 10.20 14.14 -11.48
C LEU A 388 10.58 14.90 -10.20
N VAL A 389 9.91 14.64 -9.07
CA VAL A 389 10.20 15.35 -7.82
C VAL A 389 11.62 15.05 -7.34
N PRO A 390 12.38 16.07 -6.91
CA PRO A 390 13.70 15.87 -6.34
C PRO A 390 13.72 14.91 -5.16
N PRO A 391 14.87 14.29 -4.85
CA PRO A 391 14.99 13.44 -3.67
C PRO A 391 14.62 14.17 -2.38
N GLY A 392 13.92 13.48 -1.47
CA GLY A 392 13.47 14.02 -0.19
C GLY A 392 12.25 13.30 0.36
N LEU A 393 11.76 13.78 1.51
CA LEU A 393 10.54 13.33 2.16
C LEU A 393 9.43 14.36 1.97
N TYR A 394 8.28 13.92 1.48
CA TYR A 394 7.14 14.79 1.14
C TYR A 394 5.84 14.22 1.67
N GLU A 395 4.94 15.12 2.06
CA GLU A 395 3.54 14.80 2.28
C GLU A 395 2.71 15.21 1.07
N ALA A 396 1.90 14.29 0.56
CA ALA A 396 0.93 14.57 -0.49
C ALA A 396 -0.34 15.17 0.13
N VAL A 397 -0.67 16.40 -0.26
CA VAL A 397 -1.84 17.15 0.18
C VAL A 397 -2.80 17.28 -0.98
N ILE A 398 -3.98 16.65 -0.85
CA ILE A 398 -5.04 16.65 -1.84
C ILE A 398 -6.18 17.52 -1.34
N THR A 399 -6.44 18.64 -2.01
CA THR A 399 -7.48 19.61 -1.65
C THR A 399 -8.46 19.82 -2.79
N GLU A 400 -9.73 19.99 -2.48
CA GLU A 400 -10.74 20.32 -3.50
C GLU A 400 -10.45 21.69 -4.12
N VAL A 401 -10.55 21.78 -5.46
CA VAL A 401 -10.34 23.02 -6.22
C VAL A 401 -11.48 24.00 -5.88
N ALA A 402 -11.12 25.15 -5.29
CA ALA A 402 -12.07 26.21 -4.99
C ALA A 402 -12.32 27.10 -6.22
N ALA A 403 -13.45 27.84 -6.23
CA ALA A 403 -13.81 28.70 -7.36
C ALA A 403 -12.80 29.85 -7.60
N ASP A 404 -12.06 30.22 -6.57
CA ASP A 404 -11.02 31.25 -6.59
C ASP A 404 -9.59 30.70 -6.75
N THR A 405 -9.46 29.41 -7.04
CA THR A 405 -8.15 28.79 -7.26
C THR A 405 -7.48 29.40 -8.50
N GLU A 406 -6.34 30.05 -8.29
CA GLU A 406 -5.55 30.62 -9.38
C GLU A 406 -5.03 29.53 -10.33
N ASN A 407 -5.05 29.81 -11.65
CA ASN A 407 -4.58 28.89 -12.68
C ASN A 407 -5.25 27.49 -12.63
N ALA A 408 -6.53 27.42 -12.25
CA ALA A 408 -7.30 26.17 -12.18
C ALA A 408 -7.30 25.39 -13.54
N SER A 409 -7.10 26.05 -14.66
CA SER A 409 -6.97 25.40 -15.99
C SER A 409 -5.73 24.52 -16.15
N LEU A 410 -4.78 24.57 -15.22
CA LEU A 410 -3.58 23.73 -15.17
C LEU A 410 -3.76 22.51 -14.24
N ILE A 411 -4.93 22.37 -13.62
CA ILE A 411 -5.30 21.26 -12.75
C ILE A 411 -6.11 20.27 -13.58
N ASP A 412 -5.73 19.00 -13.51
CA ASP A 412 -6.46 17.92 -14.17
C ASP A 412 -7.45 17.29 -13.16
N GLY A 413 -8.71 17.72 -13.23
CA GLY A 413 -9.76 17.17 -12.40
C GLY A 413 -10.32 18.11 -11.33
N ARG A 414 -10.78 17.52 -10.22
CA ARG A 414 -11.52 18.21 -9.16
C ARG A 414 -10.66 18.61 -7.96
N TYR A 415 -9.51 17.99 -7.81
CA TYR A 415 -8.62 18.18 -6.68
C TYR A 415 -7.30 18.78 -7.13
N LEU A 416 -6.69 19.54 -6.26
CA LEU A 416 -5.34 20.08 -6.40
C LEU A 416 -4.38 19.21 -5.61
N PHE A 417 -3.42 18.63 -6.31
CA PHE A 417 -2.35 17.82 -5.74
C PHE A 417 -1.09 18.63 -5.48
N ARG A 418 -0.62 18.61 -4.24
CA ARG A 418 0.62 19.28 -3.83
C ARG A 418 1.48 18.34 -3.02
N LEU A 419 2.79 18.45 -3.20
CA LEU A 419 3.81 17.78 -2.40
C LEU A 419 4.50 18.81 -1.51
N GLU A 420 4.38 18.64 -0.21
CA GLU A 420 4.97 19.51 0.79
C GLU A 420 6.16 18.81 1.45
N PRO A 421 7.37 19.41 1.47
CA PRO A 421 8.52 18.80 2.11
C PRO A 421 8.26 18.62 3.61
N ARG A 422 8.72 17.52 4.15
CA ARG A 422 8.63 17.18 5.57
C ARG A 422 9.98 16.72 6.09
N THR A 423 10.13 16.82 7.41
CA THR A 423 11.28 16.27 8.14
C THR A 423 10.91 14.92 8.76
N LEU A 424 11.91 14.17 9.21
CA LEU A 424 11.69 12.93 9.96
C LEU A 424 10.86 13.16 11.24
N ASP A 425 10.84 14.37 11.76
CA ASP A 425 9.99 14.73 12.91
C ASP A 425 8.49 14.59 12.61
N ALA A 426 8.08 14.79 11.37
CA ALA A 426 6.70 14.54 10.96
C ALA A 426 6.34 13.05 11.10
N ILE A 427 7.27 12.15 10.79
CA ILE A 427 7.09 10.71 10.97
C ILE A 427 7.16 10.34 12.47
N ARG A 428 8.10 10.92 13.23
CA ARG A 428 8.18 10.72 14.69
C ARG A 428 6.89 11.16 15.41
N ALA A 429 6.27 12.23 14.93
CA ALA A 429 5.01 12.76 15.48
C ALA A 429 3.81 11.79 15.33
N LEU A 430 3.88 10.80 14.42
CA LEU A 430 2.87 9.73 14.34
C LEU A 430 2.86 8.85 15.60
N GLY A 431 3.91 8.91 16.41
CA GLY A 431 4.15 8.05 17.55
C GLY A 431 4.90 6.78 17.16
N GLY A 432 5.49 6.14 18.12
CA GLY A 432 6.31 4.95 17.89
C GLY A 432 6.72 4.27 19.19
N ASN A 433 7.65 3.34 19.07
CA ASN A 433 8.24 2.63 20.19
C ASN A 433 9.26 3.49 20.94
N SER A 434 9.34 3.27 22.26
CA SER A 434 10.52 3.66 23.02
C SER A 434 11.68 2.67 22.76
N ALA A 435 12.90 3.06 23.10
CA ALA A 435 14.06 2.14 23.07
C ALA A 435 13.83 0.87 23.92
N GLU A 436 13.05 1.00 25.00
CA GLU A 436 12.69 -0.14 25.83
C GLU A 436 11.68 -1.05 25.13
N ASP A 437 10.75 -0.51 24.33
CA ASP A 437 9.82 -1.31 23.53
C ASP A 437 10.57 -2.05 22.41
N GLU A 438 11.47 -1.39 21.70
CA GLU A 438 12.33 -2.04 20.69
C GLU A 438 13.10 -3.22 21.30
N ARG A 439 13.64 -3.05 22.49
CA ARG A 439 14.32 -4.12 23.22
C ARG A 439 13.39 -5.27 23.56
N ARG A 440 12.12 -5.02 23.92
CA ARG A 440 11.11 -6.05 24.15
C ARG A 440 10.82 -6.84 22.87
N PHE A 441 10.68 -6.17 21.75
CA PHE A 441 10.48 -6.82 20.45
C PHE A 441 11.71 -7.65 20.04
N GLU A 442 12.92 -7.14 20.22
CA GLU A 442 14.14 -7.90 19.96
C GLU A 442 14.22 -9.14 20.87
N THR A 443 13.82 -9.02 22.15
CA THR A 443 13.72 -10.17 23.08
C THR A 443 12.73 -11.20 22.55
N ALA A 444 11.56 -10.77 22.08
CA ALA A 444 10.55 -11.66 21.52
C ALA A 444 11.05 -12.36 20.24
N ALA A 445 11.79 -11.65 19.39
CA ALA A 445 12.39 -12.23 18.19
C ALA A 445 13.41 -13.32 18.53
N ARG A 446 14.29 -13.09 19.52
CA ARG A 446 15.24 -14.10 20.01
C ARG A 446 14.56 -15.31 20.62
N VAL A 447 13.53 -15.10 21.44
CA VAL A 447 12.72 -16.20 21.99
C VAL A 447 12.04 -16.99 20.89
N SER A 448 11.55 -16.31 19.84
CA SER A 448 10.96 -16.96 18.67
C SER A 448 11.96 -17.88 17.96
N GLU A 449 13.19 -17.42 17.73
CA GLU A 449 14.26 -18.22 17.11
C GLU A 449 14.57 -19.48 17.95
N ILE A 450 14.66 -19.33 19.27
CA ILE A 450 14.91 -20.46 20.19
C ILE A 450 13.76 -21.47 20.15
N ASN A 451 12.51 -21.00 20.27
CA ASN A 451 11.32 -21.87 20.26
C ASN A 451 11.15 -22.59 18.92
N LEU A 452 11.38 -21.91 17.82
CA LEU A 452 11.33 -22.51 16.49
C LEU A 452 12.43 -23.57 16.33
N GLY A 453 13.65 -23.29 16.78
CA GLY A 453 14.76 -24.25 16.80
C GLY A 453 14.42 -25.50 17.62
N LEU A 454 13.84 -25.31 18.79
CA LEU A 454 13.40 -26.40 19.66
C LEU A 454 12.27 -27.22 18.99
N TYR A 455 11.27 -26.56 18.44
CA TYR A 455 10.21 -27.23 17.69
C TYR A 455 10.77 -28.09 16.54
N ARG A 456 11.66 -27.50 15.73
CA ARG A 456 12.28 -28.20 14.59
C ARG A 456 13.11 -29.40 15.02
N ALA A 457 13.82 -29.30 16.14
CA ALA A 457 14.69 -30.37 16.64
C ALA A 457 13.90 -31.51 17.30
N VAL A 458 12.81 -31.22 18.02
CA VAL A 458 12.14 -32.18 18.89
C VAL A 458 10.79 -32.64 18.33
N ALA A 459 9.89 -31.73 17.98
CA ALA A 459 8.49 -32.05 17.66
C ALA A 459 8.25 -32.23 16.15
N GLN A 460 8.88 -31.43 15.31
CA GLN A 460 8.64 -31.42 13.87
C GLN A 460 8.82 -32.77 13.18
N PRO A 461 9.88 -33.58 13.47
CA PRO A 461 10.03 -34.90 12.83
C PRO A 461 8.84 -35.83 13.12
N ALA A 462 8.34 -35.82 14.35
CA ALA A 462 7.19 -36.63 14.75
C ALA A 462 5.90 -36.15 14.07
N VAL A 463 5.66 -34.83 14.06
CA VAL A 463 4.49 -34.23 13.39
C VAL A 463 4.48 -34.59 11.90
N ARG A 464 5.58 -34.39 11.19
CA ARG A 464 5.70 -34.70 9.76
C ARG A 464 5.50 -36.18 9.45
N ALA A 465 5.93 -37.07 10.34
CA ALA A 465 5.76 -38.52 10.19
C ALA A 465 4.30 -38.95 10.39
N MET A 466 3.54 -38.27 11.24
CA MET A 466 2.16 -38.62 11.58
C MET A 466 1.12 -38.05 10.61
N VAL A 467 1.42 -36.96 9.91
CA VAL A 467 0.46 -36.27 9.04
C VAL A 467 0.51 -36.86 7.61
N SER A 468 -0.63 -37.43 7.17
CA SER A 468 -0.84 -37.79 5.76
C SER A 468 -1.51 -36.66 4.97
N GLU A 469 -1.49 -36.76 3.61
CA GLU A 469 -2.21 -35.82 2.74
C GLU A 469 -3.72 -35.82 3.02
N GLU A 470 -4.30 -36.99 3.28
CA GLU A 470 -5.71 -37.16 3.58
C GLU A 470 -6.06 -36.48 4.92
N ALA A 471 -5.21 -36.64 5.94
CA ALA A 471 -5.39 -36.00 7.24
C ALA A 471 -5.28 -34.48 7.12
N ALA A 472 -4.30 -33.96 6.36
CA ALA A 472 -4.14 -32.56 6.08
C ALA A 472 -5.35 -31.97 5.33
N SER A 473 -5.84 -32.67 4.30
CA SER A 473 -7.04 -32.26 3.54
C SER A 473 -8.28 -32.23 4.42
N SER A 474 -8.49 -33.29 5.22
CA SER A 474 -9.62 -33.38 6.14
C SER A 474 -9.57 -32.29 7.21
N SER A 475 -8.38 -31.98 7.76
CA SER A 475 -8.20 -30.89 8.71
C SER A 475 -8.58 -29.53 8.12
N ARG A 476 -8.19 -29.28 6.86
CA ARG A 476 -8.59 -28.05 6.14
C ARG A 476 -10.10 -27.99 5.95
N ASP A 477 -10.75 -29.08 5.57
CA ASP A 477 -12.20 -29.12 5.35
C ASP A 477 -12.99 -28.96 6.67
N LEU A 478 -12.42 -29.37 7.80
CA LEU A 478 -12.99 -29.18 9.15
C LEU A 478 -12.73 -27.79 9.73
N HIS A 479 -12.01 -26.90 9.03
CA HIS A 479 -11.83 -25.52 9.50
C HIS A 479 -13.18 -24.82 9.70
N PRO A 480 -13.43 -24.13 10.85
CA PRO A 480 -14.73 -23.52 11.16
C PRO A 480 -15.27 -22.63 10.04
N ASN A 481 -14.39 -21.86 9.37
CA ASN A 481 -14.77 -21.00 8.24
C ASN A 481 -15.27 -21.80 7.03
N ARG A 482 -14.82 -23.05 6.83
CA ARG A 482 -15.30 -23.91 5.73
C ARG A 482 -16.54 -24.69 6.11
N LEU A 483 -16.64 -25.15 7.36
CA LEU A 483 -17.84 -25.84 7.85
C LEU A 483 -19.09 -24.97 7.73
N ARG A 484 -19.00 -23.67 7.99
CA ARG A 484 -20.13 -22.75 7.84
C ARG A 484 -20.62 -22.66 6.40
N PHE A 485 -19.72 -22.75 5.39
CA PHE A 485 -20.12 -22.77 3.98
C PHE A 485 -20.81 -24.08 3.59
N ALA A 486 -20.34 -25.21 4.10
CA ALA A 486 -21.00 -26.50 3.89
C ALA A 486 -22.39 -26.54 4.55
N ALA A 487 -22.49 -26.05 5.80
CA ALA A 487 -23.77 -26.01 6.53
C ALA A 487 -24.84 -25.16 5.85
N PHE A 488 -24.43 -24.04 5.26
CA PHE A 488 -25.30 -23.12 4.54
C PHE A 488 -25.01 -23.17 3.02
N SER A 489 -25.34 -24.27 2.38
CA SER A 489 -25.24 -24.45 0.91
C SER A 489 -26.23 -25.49 0.45
N ASP A 490 -26.43 -25.64 -0.87
CA ASP A 490 -27.28 -26.68 -1.47
C ASP A 490 -26.72 -28.10 -1.24
N ARG A 491 -25.48 -28.24 -0.71
CA ARG A 491 -24.94 -29.53 -0.24
C ARG A 491 -25.61 -30.03 1.05
N ASN A 492 -26.23 -29.12 1.80
CA ASN A 492 -27.01 -29.46 2.97
C ASN A 492 -28.52 -29.55 2.61
N PRO A 493 -29.13 -30.74 2.63
CA PRO A 493 -30.55 -30.90 2.28
C PRO A 493 -31.51 -30.06 3.11
N LEU A 494 -31.11 -29.65 4.32
CA LEU A 494 -31.92 -28.77 5.17
C LEU A 494 -32.07 -27.35 4.62
N MET A 495 -31.31 -26.97 3.63
CA MET A 495 -31.40 -25.66 2.99
C MET A 495 -32.40 -25.61 1.85
N GLU A 496 -32.89 -26.76 1.34
CA GLU A 496 -33.91 -26.80 0.27
C GLU A 496 -35.28 -26.20 0.70
N PRO A 497 -35.80 -26.49 1.90
CA PRO A 497 -36.98 -25.77 2.41
C PRO A 497 -36.77 -24.27 2.54
N ILE A 498 -35.56 -23.83 3.00
CA ILE A 498 -35.22 -22.42 3.15
C ILE A 498 -35.28 -21.71 1.80
N LYS A 499 -34.70 -22.32 0.75
CA LYS A 499 -34.76 -21.79 -0.62
C LYS A 499 -36.19 -21.54 -1.08
N LYS A 500 -37.06 -22.55 -0.92
CA LYS A 500 -38.48 -22.44 -1.30
C LYS A 500 -39.21 -21.38 -0.49
N MET A 501 -39.01 -21.33 0.82
CA MET A 501 -39.59 -20.28 1.66
C MET A 501 -39.08 -18.89 1.26
N ALA A 502 -37.81 -18.72 0.96
CA ALA A 502 -37.27 -17.45 0.54
C ALA A 502 -37.86 -16.95 -0.80
N GLU A 503 -38.13 -17.86 -1.75
CA GLU A 503 -38.84 -17.54 -2.99
C GLU A 503 -40.27 -17.04 -2.72
N SER A 504 -40.97 -17.66 -1.77
CA SER A 504 -42.31 -17.22 -1.35
C SER A 504 -42.27 -15.87 -0.63
N VAL A 505 -41.33 -15.70 0.31
CA VAL A 505 -41.14 -14.44 1.04
C VAL A 505 -40.85 -13.27 0.11
N ARG A 506 -39.99 -13.46 -0.92
CA ARG A 506 -39.71 -12.40 -1.88
C ARG A 506 -40.93 -11.94 -2.67
N LYS A 507 -41.91 -12.83 -2.87
CA LYS A 507 -43.17 -12.49 -3.55
C LYS A 507 -44.15 -11.75 -2.64
N ASP A 508 -44.12 -12.06 -1.33
CA ASP A 508 -45.03 -11.50 -0.34
C ASP A 508 -44.27 -11.00 0.89
N ARG A 509 -43.47 -9.96 0.68
CA ARG A 509 -42.59 -9.37 1.71
C ARG A 509 -43.36 -8.33 2.54
N ALA A 510 -43.63 -8.68 3.81
CA ALA A 510 -44.26 -7.81 4.80
C ALA A 510 -43.19 -7.14 5.66
N ARG A 511 -42.92 -5.85 5.43
CA ARG A 511 -41.94 -5.07 6.19
C ARG A 511 -42.58 -4.46 7.43
N VAL A 512 -41.84 -4.51 8.54
CA VAL A 512 -42.21 -3.83 9.78
C VAL A 512 -42.18 -2.30 9.61
N SER A 513 -43.12 -1.60 10.23
CA SER A 513 -43.12 -0.14 10.30
C SER A 513 -41.89 0.38 11.02
N ARG A 514 -41.31 1.52 10.56
CA ARG A 514 -40.17 2.15 11.20
C ARG A 514 -40.45 2.60 12.63
N ASP A 515 -41.70 2.88 12.95
CA ASP A 515 -42.16 3.33 14.28
C ASP A 515 -42.52 2.16 15.21
N ASN A 516 -42.27 0.91 14.81
CA ASN A 516 -42.58 -0.25 15.62
C ASN A 516 -41.65 -0.29 16.85
N PRO A 517 -42.21 -0.36 18.07
CA PRO A 517 -41.42 -0.32 19.29
C PRO A 517 -40.50 -1.55 19.45
N LEU A 518 -40.85 -2.71 18.91
CA LEU A 518 -40.01 -3.90 18.94
C LEU A 518 -38.82 -3.78 18.01
N LEU A 519 -38.95 -3.09 16.89
CA LEU A 519 -37.80 -2.77 16.02
C LEU A 519 -36.83 -1.82 16.70
N ALA A 520 -37.35 -0.84 17.45
CA ALA A 520 -36.52 0.04 18.27
C ALA A 520 -35.78 -0.76 19.36
N ALA A 521 -36.46 -1.68 20.06
CA ALA A 521 -35.87 -2.55 21.06
C ALA A 521 -34.81 -3.49 20.45
N GLU A 522 -35.03 -4.06 19.26
CA GLU A 522 -34.06 -4.86 18.50
C GLU A 522 -32.79 -4.05 18.24
N THR A 523 -32.94 -2.80 17.77
CA THR A 523 -31.81 -1.91 17.47
C THR A 523 -30.98 -1.58 18.72
N ILE A 524 -31.66 -1.30 19.86
CA ILE A 524 -31.01 -1.04 21.13
C ILE A 524 -30.25 -2.29 21.60
N THR A 525 -30.89 -3.47 21.54
CA THR A 525 -30.26 -4.74 21.91
C THR A 525 -29.03 -5.03 21.05
N SER A 526 -29.14 -4.79 19.73
CA SER A 526 -28.01 -4.94 18.82
C SER A 526 -26.83 -4.03 19.20
N SER A 527 -27.11 -2.76 19.53
CA SER A 527 -26.08 -1.82 19.97
C SER A 527 -25.40 -2.26 21.27
N TRP A 528 -26.13 -2.85 22.20
CA TRP A 528 -25.55 -3.41 23.45
C TRP A 528 -24.65 -4.61 23.18
N ILE A 529 -25.05 -5.51 22.27
CA ILE A 529 -24.21 -6.66 21.90
C ILE A 529 -22.93 -6.17 21.27
N SER A 530 -22.98 -5.20 20.34
CA SER A 530 -21.79 -4.59 19.75
C SER A 530 -20.88 -3.97 20.80
N ALA A 531 -21.42 -3.18 21.72
CA ALA A 531 -20.68 -2.53 22.79
C ALA A 531 -20.03 -3.55 23.76
N TRP A 532 -20.72 -4.66 24.06
CA TRP A 532 -20.18 -5.73 24.87
C TRP A 532 -19.02 -6.44 24.18
N LEU A 533 -19.15 -6.81 22.91
CA LEU A 533 -18.08 -7.43 22.12
C LEU A 533 -16.86 -6.52 21.99
N GLU A 534 -17.10 -5.21 21.80
CA GLU A 534 -16.03 -4.21 21.77
C GLU A 534 -15.32 -4.12 23.13
N SER A 535 -16.06 -4.16 24.24
CA SER A 535 -15.47 -4.20 25.57
C SER A 535 -14.61 -5.46 25.77
N CYS A 536 -15.08 -6.62 25.31
CA CYS A 536 -14.31 -7.86 25.34
C CYS A 536 -13.01 -7.73 24.50
N ARG A 537 -13.08 -7.10 23.34
CA ARG A 537 -11.91 -6.80 22.50
C ARG A 537 -10.90 -5.94 23.25
N LEU A 538 -11.34 -4.84 23.84
CA LEU A 538 -10.47 -3.93 24.59
C LEU A 538 -9.77 -4.64 25.76
N VAL A 539 -10.48 -5.47 26.51
CA VAL A 539 -9.89 -6.28 27.59
C VAL A 539 -8.83 -7.23 27.04
N ARG A 540 -9.15 -7.99 26.00
CA ARG A 540 -8.21 -8.91 25.35
C ARG A 540 -6.95 -8.17 24.89
N ASP A 541 -7.12 -7.06 24.19
CA ASP A 541 -6.02 -6.29 23.62
C ASP A 541 -5.11 -5.71 24.71
N THR A 542 -5.72 -5.19 25.78
CA THR A 542 -4.98 -4.72 26.97
C THR A 542 -4.20 -5.86 27.66
N MET A 543 -4.82 -7.02 27.82
CA MET A 543 -4.16 -8.19 28.41
C MET A 543 -3.03 -8.72 27.54
N THR A 544 -3.21 -8.72 26.22
CA THR A 544 -2.18 -9.12 25.24
C THR A 544 -0.96 -8.19 25.33
N GLU A 545 -1.18 -6.88 25.35
CA GLU A 545 -0.10 -5.91 25.52
C GLU A 545 0.59 -6.07 26.88
N ALA A 546 -0.18 -6.16 27.97
CA ALA A 546 0.39 -6.33 29.31
C ALA A 546 1.23 -7.62 29.43
N ALA A 547 0.75 -8.73 28.87
CA ALA A 547 1.47 -10.00 28.86
C ALA A 547 2.79 -9.87 28.08
N PHE A 548 2.77 -9.27 26.90
CA PHE A 548 3.95 -9.03 26.07
C PHE A 548 4.97 -8.15 26.81
N VAL A 549 4.52 -6.99 27.29
CA VAL A 549 5.37 -6.00 27.98
C VAL A 549 6.01 -6.60 29.23
N THR A 550 5.26 -7.37 30.01
CA THR A 550 5.75 -8.01 31.24
C THR A 550 6.74 -9.13 30.94
N ALA A 551 6.39 -10.04 30.04
CA ALA A 551 7.23 -11.19 29.70
C ALA A 551 8.56 -10.74 29.09
N TYR A 552 8.51 -9.94 28.04
CA TYR A 552 9.70 -9.52 27.29
C TYR A 552 10.42 -8.29 27.88
N GLY A 553 9.80 -7.63 28.86
CA GLY A 553 10.43 -6.64 29.71
C GLY A 553 11.24 -7.23 30.88
N SER A 554 11.17 -8.55 31.10
CA SER A 554 11.92 -9.22 32.18
C SER A 554 13.44 -9.13 31.94
N PRO A 555 14.21 -8.48 32.85
CA PRO A 555 15.67 -8.43 32.72
C PRO A 555 16.33 -9.81 32.69
N MET A 556 15.74 -10.78 33.38
CA MET A 556 16.22 -12.15 33.41
C MET A 556 16.06 -12.85 32.05
N LEU A 557 14.91 -12.67 31.39
CA LEU A 557 14.66 -13.20 30.06
C LEU A 557 15.57 -12.52 29.02
N GLN A 558 15.68 -11.18 29.08
CA GLN A 558 16.56 -10.40 28.20
C GLN A 558 18.03 -10.88 28.32
N ALA A 559 18.51 -11.09 29.54
CA ALA A 559 19.86 -11.62 29.77
C ALA A 559 20.01 -13.05 29.24
N ALA A 560 19.00 -13.91 29.43
CA ALA A 560 19.02 -15.29 28.97
C ALA A 560 19.09 -15.43 27.44
N VAL A 561 18.54 -14.46 26.70
CA VAL A 561 18.60 -14.43 25.23
C VAL A 561 19.75 -13.57 24.69
N GLY A 562 20.72 -13.19 25.54
CA GLY A 562 21.92 -12.45 25.16
C GLY A 562 21.74 -10.94 25.07
N LEU A 563 20.63 -10.37 25.53
CA LEU A 563 20.36 -8.95 25.60
C LEU A 563 20.61 -8.39 27.02
N GLY A 564 21.78 -8.63 27.62
CA GLY A 564 22.13 -8.17 28.97
C GLY A 564 22.08 -6.66 29.15
N ALA A 565 22.11 -6.16 30.41
CA ALA A 565 21.94 -4.73 30.74
C ALA A 565 22.91 -3.79 30.01
N ASN A 566 24.09 -4.27 29.61
CA ASN A 566 25.09 -3.50 28.88
C ASN A 566 24.87 -3.48 27.35
N ALA A 567 23.89 -4.22 26.83
CA ALA A 567 23.49 -4.15 25.43
C ALA A 567 22.58 -2.93 25.12
N ALA A 568 22.30 -2.08 26.11
CA ALA A 568 21.57 -0.84 25.97
C ALA A 568 22.35 0.29 25.26
N GLY A 569 23.65 0.11 25.03
CA GLY A 569 24.36 0.87 24.04
C GLY A 569 24.50 -0.02 22.81
N THR A 570 23.61 0.09 21.84
CA THR A 570 23.99 -0.21 20.48
C THR A 570 25.33 0.51 20.30
N ARG A 571 26.42 -0.25 20.18
CA ARG A 571 27.61 0.32 19.54
C ARG A 571 27.10 0.99 18.29
N PRO A 572 27.40 2.29 18.05
CA PRO A 572 27.08 2.92 16.78
C PRO A 572 27.44 1.88 15.73
N ASP A 573 26.53 1.59 14.83
CA ASP A 573 26.81 0.63 13.75
C ASP A 573 27.85 1.32 12.88
N ILE A 574 29.13 1.11 13.23
CA ILE A 574 30.29 1.77 12.61
C ILE A 574 30.29 1.46 11.11
N GLU A 575 29.85 0.24 10.74
CA GLU A 575 29.75 -0.14 9.34
C GLU A 575 28.69 0.69 8.62
N ARG A 576 27.53 0.91 9.26
CA ARG A 576 26.47 1.76 8.72
C ARG A 576 26.92 3.22 8.61
N GLU A 577 27.60 3.75 9.62
CA GLU A 577 28.09 5.12 9.61
C GLU A 577 29.16 5.33 8.53
N LEU A 578 30.09 4.38 8.38
CA LEU A 578 31.08 4.39 7.30
C LEU A 578 30.44 4.28 5.91
N ALA A 579 29.41 3.43 5.75
CA ALA A 579 28.69 3.30 4.49
C ALA A 579 27.94 4.60 4.13
N ARG A 580 27.35 5.28 5.12
CA ARG A 580 26.72 6.58 4.98
C ARG A 580 27.73 7.65 4.55
N GLU A 581 28.85 7.78 5.26
CA GLU A 581 29.93 8.74 4.92
C GLU A 581 30.47 8.47 3.51
N ALA A 582 30.64 7.20 3.13
CA ALA A 582 31.07 6.82 1.80
C ALA A 582 30.05 7.21 0.72
N THR A 583 28.76 7.14 1.01
CA THR A 583 27.69 7.54 0.09
C THR A 583 27.64 9.06 -0.06
N ALA A 584 27.69 9.80 1.04
CA ALA A 584 27.77 11.27 1.05
C ALA A 584 28.99 11.78 0.28
N THR A 585 30.15 11.17 0.52
CA THR A 585 31.40 11.52 -0.16
C THR A 585 31.32 11.24 -1.65
N ARG A 586 30.82 10.08 -2.07
CA ARG A 586 30.63 9.77 -3.50
C ARG A 586 29.66 10.73 -4.19
N CYS A 587 28.55 11.08 -3.54
CA CYS A 587 27.60 12.05 -4.05
C CYS A 587 28.28 13.42 -4.25
N ARG A 588 28.99 13.91 -3.24
CA ARG A 588 29.68 15.20 -3.27
C ARG A 588 30.77 15.24 -4.34
N THR A 589 31.71 14.27 -4.34
CA THR A 589 32.82 14.20 -5.28
C THR A 589 32.33 14.06 -6.72
N GLY A 590 31.25 13.32 -6.96
CA GLY A 590 30.63 13.16 -8.30
C GLY A 590 30.02 14.45 -8.85
N LEU A 591 29.73 15.43 -7.98
CA LEU A 591 29.10 16.70 -8.35
C LEU A 591 30.08 17.88 -8.43
N GLU A 592 31.20 17.83 -7.74
CA GLU A 592 32.14 18.97 -7.60
C GLU A 592 32.64 19.57 -8.93
N GLY A 593 32.83 18.73 -9.95
CA GLY A 593 33.23 19.16 -11.29
C GLY A 593 32.12 19.63 -12.21
N ARG A 594 30.83 19.41 -11.82
CA ARG A 594 29.68 19.51 -12.75
C ARG A 594 28.92 20.84 -12.70
N PHE A 595 29.37 21.81 -11.90
CA PHE A 595 28.69 23.09 -11.78
C PHE A 595 28.63 23.88 -13.09
N GLU A 596 29.67 23.76 -13.92
CA GLU A 596 29.81 24.49 -15.20
C GLU A 596 29.49 23.63 -16.43
N GLU A 597 29.10 22.36 -16.22
CA GLU A 597 28.73 21.44 -17.30
C GLU A 597 27.27 21.64 -17.71
N GLY A 598 27.00 21.60 -19.02
CA GLY A 598 25.66 21.65 -19.59
C GLY A 598 25.40 22.87 -20.47
N GLY A 599 24.14 23.25 -20.61
CA GLY A 599 23.69 24.37 -21.45
C GLY A 599 22.36 24.93 -20.97
N LEU A 600 21.53 25.43 -21.91
CA LEU A 600 20.23 26.04 -21.59
C LEU A 600 19.27 25.13 -20.78
N PRO A 601 19.15 23.82 -21.05
CA PRO A 601 18.28 22.96 -20.24
C PRO A 601 18.70 22.92 -18.77
N GLU A 602 20.02 22.76 -18.51
CA GLU A 602 20.61 22.78 -17.17
C GLU A 602 20.39 24.12 -16.49
N ALA A 603 20.57 25.23 -17.21
CA ALA A 603 20.32 26.57 -16.69
C ALA A 603 18.88 26.78 -16.27
N VAL A 604 17.92 26.36 -17.12
CA VAL A 604 16.47 26.47 -16.84
C VAL A 604 16.10 25.66 -15.59
N VAL A 605 16.53 24.40 -15.52
CA VAL A 605 16.21 23.53 -14.38
C VAL A 605 16.87 24.04 -13.11
N ARG A 606 18.14 24.44 -13.14
CA ARG A 606 18.87 25.04 -12.01
C ARG A 606 18.15 26.28 -11.48
N ALA A 607 17.72 27.16 -12.38
CA ALA A 607 16.96 28.35 -12.02
C ALA A 607 15.63 28.01 -11.34
N LEU A 608 14.87 27.04 -11.86
CA LEU A 608 13.62 26.58 -11.27
C LEU A 608 13.84 25.96 -9.88
N VAL A 609 14.84 25.12 -9.74
CA VAL A 609 15.24 24.53 -8.44
C VAL A 609 15.61 25.62 -7.45
N TYR A 610 16.42 26.59 -7.85
CA TYR A 610 16.82 27.71 -6.99
C TYR A 610 15.60 28.53 -6.52
N ILE A 611 14.70 28.90 -7.44
CA ILE A 611 13.47 29.68 -7.09
C ILE A 611 12.62 28.89 -6.09
N ARG A 612 12.45 27.61 -6.31
CA ARG A 612 11.61 26.72 -5.48
C ARG A 612 12.26 26.31 -4.14
N ALA A 613 13.56 26.41 -4.00
CA ALA A 613 14.28 26.03 -2.77
C ALA A 613 13.83 26.79 -1.51
N THR A 614 13.07 27.90 -1.64
CA THR A 614 12.50 28.65 -0.52
C THR A 614 11.36 27.92 0.18
N THR A 615 10.52 27.21 -0.57
CA THR A 615 9.36 26.47 -0.06
C THR A 615 9.54 24.98 -0.16
N GLY A 616 10.35 24.51 -1.14
CA GLY A 616 10.53 23.10 -1.47
C GLY A 616 9.25 22.41 -1.97
N SER A 617 8.09 23.09 -1.93
CA SER A 617 6.81 22.49 -2.34
C SER A 617 6.70 22.35 -3.85
N VAL A 618 6.14 21.23 -4.30
CA VAL A 618 5.83 20.93 -5.69
C VAL A 618 4.30 20.89 -5.87
N ASP A 619 3.81 21.52 -6.93
CA ASP A 619 2.40 21.70 -7.21
C ASP A 619 2.12 21.22 -8.64
N GLU A 620 1.00 20.53 -8.87
CA GLU A 620 0.66 19.96 -10.18
C GLU A 620 0.49 21.03 -11.26
N ARG A 621 0.09 22.26 -10.91
CA ARG A 621 0.00 23.38 -11.86
C ARG A 621 1.35 23.74 -12.48
N GLY A 622 2.43 23.64 -11.70
CA GLY A 622 3.79 23.80 -12.23
C GLY A 622 4.16 22.70 -13.24
N PHE A 623 3.71 21.47 -12.98
CA PHE A 623 3.88 20.35 -13.92
C PHE A 623 2.97 20.51 -15.15
N GLY A 624 1.73 20.94 -14.98
CA GLY A 624 0.82 21.27 -16.08
C GLY A 624 1.40 22.35 -17.00
N ALA A 625 2.02 23.40 -16.44
CA ALA A 625 2.74 24.41 -17.22
C ALA A 625 3.92 23.80 -18.00
N LEU A 626 4.68 22.89 -17.39
CA LEU A 626 5.77 22.17 -18.06
C LEU A 626 5.24 21.31 -19.21
N GLN A 627 4.16 20.56 -18.99
CA GLN A 627 3.53 19.73 -20.04
C GLN A 627 3.01 20.57 -21.19
N ALA A 628 2.36 21.71 -20.92
CA ALA A 628 1.89 22.64 -21.94
C ALA A 628 3.05 23.18 -22.80
N ILE A 629 4.20 23.50 -22.18
CA ILE A 629 5.40 23.92 -22.90
C ILE A 629 5.97 22.78 -23.77
N ARG A 630 6.02 21.56 -23.23
CA ARG A 630 6.48 20.37 -23.99
C ARG A 630 5.56 20.08 -25.18
N ALA A 631 4.25 20.22 -25.02
CA ALA A 631 3.28 19.96 -26.10
C ALA A 631 3.45 20.89 -27.28
N LEU A 632 3.93 22.13 -27.07
CA LEU A 632 4.21 23.11 -28.15
C LEU A 632 5.46 22.78 -28.96
N ARG A 633 6.33 21.87 -28.51
CA ARG A 633 7.54 21.48 -29.23
C ARG A 633 7.31 20.26 -30.11
N PRO A 634 7.98 20.16 -31.26
CA PRO A 634 8.00 18.96 -32.08
C PRO A 634 8.44 17.73 -31.22
N ALA A 635 7.89 16.57 -31.54
CA ALA A 635 8.21 15.34 -30.77
C ALA A 635 9.73 15.03 -30.70
N SER A 636 10.45 15.32 -31.81
CA SER A 636 11.91 15.13 -31.90
C SER A 636 12.73 16.05 -30.98
N GLU A 637 12.16 17.16 -30.53
CA GLU A 637 12.83 18.16 -29.68
C GLU A 637 12.39 18.07 -28.19
N ARG A 638 11.44 17.17 -27.87
CA ARG A 638 10.95 17.00 -26.51
C ARG A 638 11.98 16.27 -25.67
N LEU A 639 12.33 16.83 -24.52
CA LEU A 639 13.06 16.08 -23.50
C LEU A 639 12.18 14.96 -22.94
N HIS A 640 12.58 13.70 -23.10
CA HIS A 640 11.92 12.56 -22.48
C HIS A 640 11.98 12.65 -20.97
N LEU A 641 10.90 12.21 -20.27
CA LEU A 641 10.80 12.30 -18.81
C LEU A 641 11.99 11.67 -18.07
N PRO A 642 12.55 10.51 -18.46
CA PRO A 642 13.73 9.96 -17.78
C PRO A 642 14.97 10.88 -17.82
N LYS A 643 15.19 11.54 -18.96
CA LYS A 643 16.30 12.51 -19.09
C LYS A 643 16.04 13.76 -18.25
N LEU A 644 14.79 14.24 -18.24
CA LEU A 644 14.39 15.38 -17.41
C LEU A 644 14.52 15.05 -15.93
N LYS A 645 14.15 13.84 -15.49
CA LYS A 645 14.33 13.35 -14.12
C LYS A 645 15.80 13.41 -13.68
N THR A 646 16.70 12.87 -14.52
CA THR A 646 18.13 12.90 -14.25
C THR A 646 18.64 14.33 -14.11
N LEU A 647 18.20 15.22 -15.02
CA LEU A 647 18.57 16.62 -15.03
C LEU A 647 18.09 17.36 -13.78
N ILE A 648 16.81 17.20 -13.41
CA ILE A 648 16.24 17.82 -12.21
C ILE A 648 17.00 17.36 -10.96
N ARG A 649 17.23 16.05 -10.83
CA ARG A 649 17.95 15.48 -9.69
C ARG A 649 19.37 16.05 -9.58
N GLU A 650 20.09 16.11 -10.67
CA GLU A 650 21.46 16.64 -10.70
C GLU A 650 21.50 18.12 -10.31
N GLN A 651 20.68 18.95 -10.96
CA GLN A 651 20.63 20.38 -10.67
C GLN A 651 20.16 20.66 -9.23
N TYR A 652 19.25 19.85 -8.69
CA TYR A 652 18.83 19.92 -7.30
C TYR A 652 20.00 19.66 -6.33
N LEU A 653 20.76 18.61 -6.58
CA LEU A 653 21.91 18.26 -5.74
C LEU A 653 23.04 19.32 -5.83
N LEU A 654 23.28 19.92 -7.01
CA LEU A 654 24.25 21.01 -7.18
C LEU A 654 23.83 22.27 -6.39
N VAL A 655 22.55 22.68 -6.48
CA VAL A 655 22.05 23.83 -5.72
C VAL A 655 22.11 23.56 -4.21
N ARG A 656 21.81 22.34 -3.77
CA ARG A 656 21.87 21.94 -2.37
C ARG A 656 23.32 21.88 -1.84
N LEU A 657 24.26 21.45 -2.67
CA LEU A 657 25.69 21.36 -2.30
C LEU A 657 26.31 22.73 -2.09
N ASP A 658 26.11 23.67 -3.03
CA ASP A 658 26.57 25.05 -2.93
C ASP A 658 25.70 25.96 -3.81
N GLU A 659 24.68 26.59 -3.18
CA GLU A 659 23.71 27.45 -3.84
C GLU A 659 24.39 28.63 -4.59
N GLU A 660 25.34 29.29 -3.93
CA GLU A 660 26.01 30.45 -4.51
C GLU A 660 26.95 30.08 -5.67
N ARG A 661 27.66 28.96 -5.58
CA ARG A 661 28.46 28.43 -6.67
C ARG A 661 27.61 28.00 -7.85
N ALA A 662 26.48 27.34 -7.57
CA ALA A 662 25.52 26.93 -8.61
C ALA A 662 24.98 28.13 -9.41
N LEU A 663 24.69 29.24 -8.73
CA LEU A 663 24.26 30.48 -9.41
C LEU A 663 25.39 31.19 -10.14
N ARG A 664 26.59 31.24 -9.55
CA ARG A 664 27.75 31.86 -10.23
C ARG A 664 28.14 31.13 -11.51
N ALA A 665 27.85 29.85 -11.60
CA ALA A 665 28.08 29.03 -12.79
C ALA A 665 26.99 29.17 -13.87
N LEU A 666 25.83 29.80 -13.59
CA LEU A 666 24.75 29.98 -14.59
C LEU A 666 25.21 30.67 -15.87
N PRO A 667 26.02 31.75 -15.86
CA PRO A 667 26.48 32.41 -17.10
C PRO A 667 27.25 31.48 -18.02
N SER A 668 28.00 30.50 -17.52
CA SER A 668 28.70 29.53 -18.36
C SER A 668 27.76 28.59 -19.11
N LEU A 669 26.58 28.29 -18.52
CA LEU A 669 25.53 27.48 -19.12
C LEU A 669 24.67 28.26 -20.14
N LEU A 670 24.72 29.60 -20.09
CA LEU A 670 23.93 30.51 -20.94
C LEU A 670 24.70 30.97 -22.18
N GLN A 671 25.66 30.19 -22.67
CA GLN A 671 26.38 30.47 -23.92
C GLN A 671 25.49 30.19 -25.11
N ALA A 672 24.53 31.09 -25.35
CA ALA A 672 23.51 31.02 -26.39
C ALA A 672 23.15 32.42 -26.88
N THR A 673 22.34 32.53 -27.95
CA THR A 673 21.88 33.83 -28.47
C THR A 673 20.97 34.54 -27.43
N ASP A 674 20.87 35.87 -27.58
CA ASP A 674 19.97 36.66 -26.71
C ASP A 674 18.52 36.22 -26.81
N GLU A 675 18.11 35.76 -28.01
CA GLU A 675 16.77 35.24 -28.31
C GLU A 675 16.55 33.93 -27.51
N ASP A 676 17.49 33.00 -27.58
CA ASP A 676 17.42 31.73 -26.87
C ASP A 676 17.39 31.93 -25.34
N ARG A 677 18.19 32.87 -24.82
CA ARG A 677 18.21 33.21 -23.39
C ARG A 677 16.88 33.79 -22.91
N ARG A 678 16.25 34.66 -23.73
CA ARG A 678 14.91 35.20 -23.45
C ARG A 678 13.85 34.11 -23.46
N ALA A 679 13.87 33.22 -24.45
CA ALA A 679 12.97 32.10 -24.54
C ALA A 679 13.14 31.15 -23.35
N ALA A 680 14.38 30.87 -22.92
CA ALA A 680 14.68 30.05 -21.75
C ALA A 680 14.17 30.70 -20.47
N PHE A 681 14.37 32.00 -20.27
CA PHE A 681 13.83 32.73 -19.13
C PHE A 681 12.30 32.75 -19.10
N ASP A 682 11.64 32.90 -20.28
CA ASP A 682 10.17 32.83 -20.33
C ASP A 682 9.62 31.47 -19.89
N ILE A 683 10.31 30.37 -20.19
CA ILE A 683 10.01 29.04 -19.67
C ILE A 683 10.10 29.03 -18.14
N VAL A 684 11.19 29.56 -17.58
CA VAL A 684 11.37 29.65 -16.11
C VAL A 684 10.21 30.43 -15.49
N ARG A 685 9.88 31.61 -16.04
CA ARG A 685 8.80 32.46 -15.55
C ARG A 685 7.44 31.76 -15.58
N ARG A 686 7.11 31.10 -16.67
CA ARG A 686 5.83 30.40 -16.86
C ARG A 686 5.68 29.22 -15.89
N ILE A 687 6.71 28.41 -15.72
CA ILE A 687 6.66 27.28 -14.80
C ILE A 687 6.65 27.76 -13.35
N ALA A 688 7.45 28.76 -12.98
CA ALA A 688 7.47 29.33 -11.64
C ALA A 688 6.13 29.98 -11.27
N GLY A 689 5.49 30.69 -12.22
CA GLY A 689 4.19 31.33 -12.04
C GLY A 689 2.99 30.37 -12.09
N GLY A 690 3.17 29.12 -12.48
CA GLY A 690 2.08 28.15 -12.63
C GLY A 690 1.23 27.96 -11.36
N LYS A 691 1.84 28.01 -10.18
CA LYS A 691 1.14 27.87 -8.89
C LYS A 691 0.32 29.12 -8.43
N GLY A 692 0.37 30.22 -9.21
CA GLY A 692 -0.24 31.51 -8.84
C GLY A 692 0.72 32.44 -8.12
N ALA A 693 0.23 33.27 -7.17
CA ALA A 693 1.02 34.29 -6.50
C ALA A 693 2.30 33.75 -5.86
N SER A 694 3.42 34.37 -6.19
CA SER A 694 4.75 34.03 -5.63
C SER A 694 4.96 34.71 -4.28
N SER A 695 5.61 34.05 -3.34
CA SER A 695 6.09 34.66 -2.12
C SER A 695 7.13 35.76 -2.44
N GLU A 696 7.32 36.71 -1.53
CA GLU A 696 8.39 37.73 -1.70
C GLU A 696 9.77 37.10 -1.91
N ALA A 697 10.05 35.98 -1.24
CA ALA A 697 11.31 35.28 -1.36
C ALA A 697 11.48 34.67 -2.76
N GLU A 698 10.43 34.06 -3.31
CA GLU A 698 10.44 33.54 -4.68
C GLU A 698 10.57 34.67 -5.71
N ALA A 699 9.86 35.78 -5.50
CA ALA A 699 9.95 36.95 -6.39
C ALA A 699 11.38 37.53 -6.40
N ARG A 700 12.03 37.65 -5.24
CA ARG A 700 13.45 38.08 -5.16
C ARG A 700 14.37 37.10 -5.91
N ARG A 701 14.17 35.80 -5.74
CA ARG A 701 14.97 34.78 -6.43
C ARG A 701 14.72 34.80 -7.94
N LEU A 702 13.49 34.97 -8.37
CA LEU A 702 13.14 35.11 -9.80
C LEU A 702 13.82 36.32 -10.42
N ASN A 703 13.81 37.48 -9.75
CA ASN A 703 14.50 38.69 -10.22
C ASN A 703 16.04 38.49 -10.32
N ARG A 704 16.65 37.78 -9.37
CA ARG A 704 18.08 37.43 -9.45
C ARG A 704 18.37 36.53 -10.65
N VAL A 705 17.54 35.53 -10.90
CA VAL A 705 17.65 34.66 -12.10
C VAL A 705 17.47 35.47 -13.38
N GLN A 706 16.50 36.38 -13.45
CA GLN A 706 16.30 37.26 -14.59
C GLN A 706 17.56 38.07 -14.94
N THR A 707 18.18 38.66 -13.94
CA THR A 707 19.42 39.40 -14.10
C THR A 707 20.55 38.54 -14.70
N LEU A 708 20.65 37.29 -14.25
CA LEU A 708 21.65 36.34 -14.77
C LEU A 708 21.38 35.88 -16.21
N PHE A 709 20.10 35.72 -16.58
CA PHE A 709 19.72 35.29 -17.93
C PHE A 709 19.78 36.41 -18.97
N LEU A 710 19.33 37.61 -18.59
CA LEU A 710 19.07 38.70 -19.52
C LEU A 710 20.03 39.91 -19.40
N GLY A 711 20.92 39.90 -18.36
CA GLY A 711 21.72 41.08 -18.02
C GLY A 711 20.90 42.15 -17.27
N ALA A 712 21.56 43.12 -16.67
CA ALA A 712 20.94 44.13 -15.83
C ALA A 712 20.05 45.09 -16.66
N ALA A 713 18.76 44.78 -16.74
CA ALA A 713 17.70 45.78 -16.98
C ALA A 713 16.54 45.46 -15.99
N PRO A 714 16.15 46.38 -15.12
CA PRO A 714 15.00 46.15 -14.24
C PRO A 714 13.71 46.10 -15.05
N LEU A 715 12.83 45.15 -14.74
CA LEU A 715 11.45 45.22 -15.22
C LEU A 715 10.82 46.52 -14.69
N ALA A 716 10.51 47.44 -15.58
CA ALA A 716 9.51 48.46 -15.31
C ALA A 716 8.17 47.73 -15.07
N GLU A 717 7.50 48.11 -14.00
CA GLU A 717 6.19 47.70 -13.61
C GLU A 717 5.21 47.57 -14.78
N ALA A 718 4.72 46.34 -15.01
CA ALA A 718 3.46 46.17 -15.72
C ALA A 718 2.45 45.71 -14.67
N VAL A 719 2.00 46.67 -13.85
CA VAL A 719 0.71 46.63 -13.19
C VAL A 719 -0.27 47.33 -14.07
N ALA A 720 -1.13 46.58 -14.73
CA ALA A 720 -2.48 46.96 -15.14
C ALA A 720 -3.29 45.69 -15.39
#